data_a2b30fdd056bf11c5645c44a3dbcbc9a
#
_entry.id   a2b30fdd056bf11c5645c44a3dbcbc9a
#
_cell.length_a   1.000
_cell.length_b   1.000
_cell.length_c   1.000
_cell.angle_alpha   90.00
_cell.angle_beta   90.00
_cell.angle_gamma   90.00
#
_symmetry.space_group_name_H-M   'P 1'
#
loop_
_entity.id
_entity.type
_entity.pdbx_description
1 polymer ?
#
loop_
_entity_poly.entity_id
_entity_poly.type
_entity_poly.pdbx_seq_one_letter_code
_entity_poly.pdbx_strand_id
1 'polypeptide(L)'
;MSKSAVSPMMQQYLGIKAQHTDKLVFYRMGDFYELFWDDAVEAAKLLDITLTTRGQMDGVPIKMAGVPFHAAEQYLARLVKLGKSVAICEQVGEVGAGKGPVERKVVRIVTPGTLTDSALLEDKETNRIVAVSPDKKYIGLAWASLQSGEFKTKLTTADKLNDELARLQAAEILLPDSKNAPQLQTASGVTRLNAWQFAADAGEKLLTEYFGCQDLRGFGLDSKEHAVSIGAAGALLNYIRLTQNLMPQHLDGLSLETDSQYIGMDAATRRNLEITQTLSGKKTPTLFSILDGCATHMGSRLLALWLHHPLRNRAHIRARQEAVTALESQYEPLQCHLKSIADIERIAARIAVGNARPRDLASLRDSLFELAQIDLSATGSSLLETLKAVFPETLPVAETLKAAVMPEPSVWLKDGNVINHGFHPELDELRRIQNHGDEFLLDLEAKERERTGLSTLKVEFNRVHGFYIELSKTQAEQAPADYQRRQTLKNAERFITPELKAFEDKVLTAQDQALALEKQLFDGVLKNLRTALPQLQKAAKAAAALDVLSTFSALAKERNFVRPEFADYPVVHIENGRHPVVEQQVRHFTANHTDLDHKHRLMLLTGPNMGGKSTYMRQVALIVLLAHTGCFVPADAATIGPVDQIFTRIGASDDLASNRSTFMVEMSETAYILHHATEQSIVLMDEVGRGTSTFDGLALAHAIAEHLLQKNKSFSLFATHYFELTYLPEAHAAAVNMHLSALEQGRDIVFLHQIQPGPAGKSYGIAVAKLAGLPVRALKAAQKHLNGLENQAAANRPQLDIFSTMPSEKGDEPNVDCFVDKAEEKHFEGILAAALENLDPDSLTPREALSELYRLKDLCKSVS
;
A
#
# COMPACT_ATOMS: atom_id res chain seq x y z
N MET A 1 -42.85 30.35 26.33
CA MET A 1 -42.30 29.04 25.93
C MET A 1 -40.84 29.06 26.29
N SER A 2 -40.44 28.31 27.34
CA SER A 2 -39.05 28.26 27.80
C SER A 2 -38.20 27.57 26.72
N LYS A 3 -37.16 28.23 26.22
CA LYS A 3 -36.10 27.59 25.44
C LYS A 3 -35.59 26.39 26.27
N SER A 4 -35.80 25.18 25.81
CA SER A 4 -35.26 24.00 26.44
C SER A 4 -33.71 24.13 26.34
N ALA A 5 -33.06 24.38 27.47
CA ALA A 5 -31.63 24.55 27.53
C ALA A 5 -30.99 23.25 27.07
N VAL A 6 -30.18 23.32 26.03
CA VAL A 6 -29.32 22.20 25.56
C VAL A 6 -28.51 21.68 26.74
N SER A 7 -28.52 20.37 27.00
CA SER A 7 -27.77 19.82 28.15
C SER A 7 -26.28 20.15 28.02
N PRO A 8 -25.56 20.38 29.12
CA PRO A 8 -24.13 20.73 29.08
C PRO A 8 -23.27 19.73 28.29
N MET A 9 -23.63 18.46 28.35
CA MET A 9 -22.99 17.40 27.56
C MET A 9 -23.19 17.60 26.05
N MET A 10 -24.43 17.91 25.60
CA MET A 10 -24.70 18.16 24.20
C MET A 10 -24.06 19.44 23.70
N GLN A 11 -23.91 20.47 24.54
CA GLN A 11 -23.15 21.66 24.20
C GLN A 11 -21.69 21.33 23.93
N GLN A 12 -21.08 20.47 24.76
CA GLN A 12 -19.71 20.00 24.57
C GLN A 12 -19.56 19.19 23.26
N TYR A 13 -20.50 18.28 22.98
CA TYR A 13 -20.50 17.51 21.72
C TYR A 13 -20.60 18.44 20.50
N LEU A 14 -21.53 19.38 20.49
CA LEU A 14 -21.71 20.32 19.37
C LEU A 14 -20.50 21.21 19.17
N GLY A 15 -19.83 21.64 20.25
CA GLY A 15 -18.57 22.38 20.19
C GLY A 15 -17.45 21.57 19.53
N ILE A 16 -17.33 20.26 19.83
CA ILE A 16 -16.39 19.35 19.19
C ILE A 16 -16.78 19.12 17.73
N LYS A 17 -18.05 18.83 17.45
CA LYS A 17 -18.52 18.59 16.08
C LYS A 17 -18.33 19.80 15.17
N ALA A 18 -18.49 21.01 15.67
CA ALA A 18 -18.25 22.23 14.91
C ALA A 18 -16.79 22.38 14.43
N GLN A 19 -15.84 21.80 15.14
CA GLN A 19 -14.41 21.76 14.74
C GLN A 19 -14.09 20.60 13.79
N HIS A 20 -14.97 19.59 13.70
CA HIS A 20 -14.77 18.36 12.93
C HIS A 20 -16.00 18.03 12.10
N THR A 21 -16.50 19.01 11.32
CA THR A 21 -17.75 18.90 10.55
C THR A 21 -17.75 17.79 9.51
N ASP A 22 -16.56 17.48 8.96
CA ASP A 22 -16.30 16.49 7.91
C ASP A 22 -15.98 15.09 8.44
N LYS A 23 -15.95 14.89 9.79
CA LYS A 23 -15.56 13.64 10.42
C LYS A 23 -16.66 13.09 11.31
N LEU A 24 -16.78 11.78 11.40
CA LEU A 24 -17.64 11.14 12.40
C LEU A 24 -17.04 11.32 13.79
N VAL A 25 -17.85 11.67 14.78
CA VAL A 25 -17.39 11.90 16.16
C VAL A 25 -17.78 10.71 17.03
N PHE A 26 -16.79 9.93 17.47
CA PHE A 26 -16.95 8.89 18.49
C PHE A 26 -16.81 9.52 19.86
N TYR A 27 -17.93 9.76 20.52
CA TYR A 27 -18.00 10.48 21.80
C TYR A 27 -18.12 9.49 22.97
N ARG A 28 -17.08 9.41 23.83
CA ARG A 28 -17.03 8.46 24.94
C ARG A 28 -18.12 8.71 25.98
N MET A 29 -18.94 7.69 26.23
CA MET A 29 -19.98 7.69 27.25
C MET A 29 -20.03 6.36 27.98
N GLY A 30 -19.38 6.29 29.16
CA GLY A 30 -19.24 5.03 29.90
C GLY A 30 -18.54 3.97 29.05
N ASP A 31 -19.20 2.83 28.83
CA ASP A 31 -18.66 1.71 28.05
C ASP A 31 -18.98 1.78 26.54
N PHE A 32 -19.50 2.91 26.06
CA PHE A 32 -19.82 3.12 24.65
C PHE A 32 -19.13 4.35 24.09
N TYR A 33 -18.91 4.35 22.77
CA TYR A 33 -18.78 5.55 21.95
C TYR A 33 -20.13 5.81 21.31
N GLU A 34 -20.72 6.97 21.62
CA GLU A 34 -22.00 7.40 21.09
C GLU A 34 -21.79 8.41 19.96
N LEU A 35 -22.62 8.31 18.93
CA LEU A 35 -22.71 9.25 17.82
C LEU A 35 -24.11 9.87 17.82
N PHE A 36 -24.20 11.11 17.37
CA PHE A 36 -25.46 11.87 17.40
C PHE A 36 -25.78 12.49 16.05
N TRP A 37 -27.08 12.83 15.81
CA TRP A 37 -27.62 13.45 14.62
C TRP A 37 -27.21 12.74 13.32
N ASP A 38 -26.60 13.47 12.37
CA ASP A 38 -26.21 12.95 11.06
C ASP A 38 -25.12 11.91 11.16
N ASP A 39 -24.17 12.06 12.09
CA ASP A 39 -23.14 11.06 12.37
C ASP A 39 -23.74 9.70 12.78
N ALA A 40 -24.82 9.74 13.59
CA ALA A 40 -25.52 8.52 14.00
C ALA A 40 -26.23 7.85 12.82
N VAL A 41 -26.88 8.64 11.95
CA VAL A 41 -27.56 8.11 10.75
C VAL A 41 -26.55 7.48 9.79
N GLU A 42 -25.45 8.19 9.52
CA GLU A 42 -24.40 7.71 8.63
C GLU A 42 -23.73 6.46 9.19
N ALA A 43 -23.33 6.47 10.45
CA ALA A 43 -22.70 5.32 11.09
C ALA A 43 -23.65 4.12 11.16
N ALA A 44 -24.93 4.31 11.48
CA ALA A 44 -25.93 3.23 11.51
C ALA A 44 -26.04 2.55 10.14
N LYS A 45 -26.04 3.32 9.05
CA LYS A 45 -26.08 2.81 7.68
C LYS A 45 -24.80 2.06 7.28
N LEU A 46 -23.63 2.63 7.62
CA LEU A 46 -22.33 2.07 7.19
C LEU A 46 -21.91 0.85 8.00
N LEU A 47 -22.27 0.82 9.27
CA LEU A 47 -21.84 -0.23 10.22
C LEU A 47 -22.91 -1.30 10.47
N ASP A 48 -24.12 -1.08 9.97
CA ASP A 48 -25.29 -1.94 10.24
C ASP A 48 -25.57 -2.06 11.76
N ILE A 49 -25.60 -0.90 12.45
CA ILE A 49 -25.90 -0.79 13.88
C ILE A 49 -27.25 -0.09 14.10
N THR A 50 -27.86 -0.36 15.26
CA THR A 50 -29.17 0.16 15.59
C THR A 50 -29.16 1.69 15.75
N LEU A 51 -30.03 2.38 15.02
CA LEU A 51 -30.32 3.80 15.18
C LEU A 51 -31.40 3.98 16.23
N THR A 52 -31.11 4.73 17.30
CA THR A 52 -32.03 5.01 18.40
C THR A 52 -32.25 6.53 18.55
N THR A 53 -32.97 6.95 19.59
CA THR A 53 -33.17 8.36 19.90
C THR A 53 -32.90 8.61 21.37
N ARG A 54 -32.31 9.76 21.72
CA ARG A 54 -32.01 10.15 23.11
C ARG A 54 -32.40 11.60 23.37
N GLY A 55 -33.57 11.78 23.97
CA GLY A 55 -34.07 13.11 24.25
C GLY A 55 -34.51 13.89 23.01
N GLN A 56 -34.80 15.17 23.20
CA GLN A 56 -35.20 16.07 22.14
C GLN A 56 -34.50 17.44 22.28
N MET A 57 -34.21 18.05 21.15
CA MET A 57 -33.70 19.42 21.06
C MET A 57 -34.62 20.22 20.13
N ASP A 58 -35.15 21.33 20.65
CA ASP A 58 -36.15 22.17 19.95
C ASP A 58 -37.36 21.39 19.38
N GLY A 59 -37.80 20.34 20.12
CA GLY A 59 -38.91 19.47 19.69
C GLY A 59 -38.54 18.37 18.69
N VAL A 60 -37.29 18.31 18.26
CA VAL A 60 -36.79 17.26 17.33
C VAL A 60 -36.08 16.18 18.12
N PRO A 61 -36.41 14.90 17.94
CA PRO A 61 -35.71 13.79 18.58
C PRO A 61 -34.22 13.75 18.15
N ILE A 62 -33.30 13.62 19.12
CA ILE A 62 -31.87 13.49 18.86
C ILE A 62 -31.62 12.03 18.44
N LYS A 63 -31.29 11.82 17.18
CA LYS A 63 -30.86 10.49 16.68
C LYS A 63 -29.53 10.11 17.31
N MET A 64 -29.40 8.84 17.70
CA MET A 64 -28.22 8.31 18.38
C MET A 64 -27.91 6.89 17.87
N ALA A 65 -26.63 6.60 17.71
CA ALA A 65 -26.11 5.26 17.52
C ALA A 65 -24.89 5.09 18.43
N GLY A 66 -24.57 3.87 18.83
CA GLY A 66 -23.45 3.61 19.71
C GLY A 66 -22.73 2.33 19.41
N VAL A 67 -21.42 2.33 19.64
CA VAL A 67 -20.57 1.14 19.54
C VAL A 67 -19.91 0.87 20.87
N PRO A 68 -19.83 -0.40 21.34
CA PRO A 68 -19.16 -0.74 22.58
C PRO A 68 -17.69 -0.36 22.53
N PHE A 69 -17.15 0.20 23.60
CA PHE A 69 -15.74 0.63 23.69
C PHE A 69 -14.76 -0.51 23.36
N HIS A 70 -15.01 -1.70 23.90
CA HIS A 70 -14.14 -2.86 23.69
C HIS A 70 -14.14 -3.38 22.24
N ALA A 71 -15.19 -3.08 21.46
CA ALA A 71 -15.31 -3.45 20.05
C ALA A 71 -15.06 -2.28 19.08
N ALA A 72 -14.78 -1.08 19.59
CA ALA A 72 -14.66 0.14 18.78
C ALA A 72 -13.64 0.01 17.65
N GLU A 73 -12.53 -0.70 17.87
CA GLU A 73 -11.51 -0.92 16.85
C GLU A 73 -12.08 -1.59 15.59
N GLN A 74 -12.93 -2.61 15.74
CA GLN A 74 -13.52 -3.31 14.58
C GLN A 74 -14.44 -2.40 13.76
N TYR A 75 -15.20 -1.53 14.44
CA TYR A 75 -16.07 -0.55 13.79
C TYR A 75 -15.27 0.56 13.11
N LEU A 76 -14.19 1.03 13.75
CA LEU A 76 -13.24 1.97 13.15
C LEU A 76 -12.62 1.40 11.87
N ALA A 77 -12.19 0.12 11.89
CA ALA A 77 -11.67 -0.56 10.70
C ALA A 77 -12.64 -0.50 9.53
N ARG A 78 -13.91 -0.80 9.78
CA ARG A 78 -14.94 -0.77 8.74
C ARG A 78 -15.16 0.63 8.18
N LEU A 79 -15.25 1.66 9.03
CA LEU A 79 -15.42 3.05 8.61
C LEU A 79 -14.25 3.55 7.79
N VAL A 80 -13.04 3.26 8.23
CA VAL A 80 -11.81 3.68 7.53
C VAL A 80 -11.65 2.98 6.18
N LYS A 81 -11.96 1.68 6.09
CA LYS A 81 -12.01 0.96 4.79
C LYS A 81 -13.03 1.57 3.82
N LEU A 82 -14.08 2.20 4.34
CA LEU A 82 -15.05 2.96 3.54
C LEU A 82 -14.63 4.42 3.28
N GLY A 83 -13.37 4.77 3.58
CA GLY A 83 -12.80 6.10 3.34
C GLY A 83 -13.29 7.17 4.33
N LYS A 84 -13.86 6.80 5.49
CA LYS A 84 -14.36 7.75 6.50
C LYS A 84 -13.30 8.05 7.55
N SER A 85 -13.21 9.31 7.96
CA SER A 85 -12.37 9.76 9.08
C SER A 85 -13.20 9.88 10.35
N VAL A 86 -12.61 9.50 11.49
CA VAL A 86 -13.30 9.46 12.79
C VAL A 86 -12.49 10.22 13.85
N ALA A 87 -13.12 11.20 14.50
CA ALA A 87 -12.55 11.89 15.66
C ALA A 87 -12.92 11.14 16.94
N ILE A 88 -11.94 10.69 17.70
CA ILE A 88 -12.12 9.93 18.94
C ILE A 88 -12.04 10.90 20.11
N CYS A 89 -13.13 10.98 20.88
CA CYS A 89 -13.25 11.82 22.07
C CYS A 89 -13.22 10.96 23.32
N GLU A 90 -12.24 11.20 24.18
CA GLU A 90 -12.10 10.55 25.49
C GLU A 90 -12.41 11.48 26.64
N GLN A 91 -12.77 10.90 27.79
CA GLN A 91 -12.95 11.59 29.03
C GLN A 91 -11.58 12.02 29.59
N VAL A 92 -11.44 13.29 29.97
CA VAL A 92 -10.23 13.85 30.55
C VAL A 92 -10.53 14.35 31.96
N GLY A 93 -9.79 13.84 32.94
CA GLY A 93 -9.99 14.15 34.37
C GLY A 93 -10.71 13.03 35.15
N GLU A 94 -10.73 13.17 36.47
CA GLU A 94 -11.37 12.21 37.38
C GLU A 94 -12.89 12.36 37.40
N VAL A 95 -13.58 11.23 37.40
CA VAL A 95 -15.04 11.19 37.52
C VAL A 95 -15.44 11.67 38.90
N GLY A 96 -16.14 12.81 38.99
CA GLY A 96 -16.64 13.37 40.26
C GLY A 96 -15.84 14.52 40.84
N ALA A 97 -14.74 14.96 40.21
CA ALA A 97 -13.92 16.07 40.71
C ALA A 97 -14.53 17.48 40.55
N GLY A 98 -15.69 17.62 39.86
CA GLY A 98 -16.37 18.88 39.61
C GLY A 98 -17.89 18.82 39.53
N LYS A 99 -18.59 19.99 39.65
CA LYS A 99 -20.05 20.10 39.55
C LYS A 99 -20.64 20.05 38.14
N GLY A 100 -19.88 19.57 37.11
CA GLY A 100 -20.33 19.51 35.71
C GLY A 100 -20.06 18.13 35.07
N PRO A 101 -20.46 17.94 33.80
CA PRO A 101 -20.10 16.74 33.05
C PRO A 101 -18.57 16.66 32.92
N VAL A 102 -18.03 15.44 33.02
CA VAL A 102 -16.59 15.18 32.77
C VAL A 102 -16.20 15.78 31.43
N GLU A 103 -15.09 16.51 31.41
CA GLU A 103 -14.56 17.11 30.18
C GLU A 103 -14.18 16.02 29.16
N ARG A 104 -14.48 16.23 27.90
CA ARG A 104 -14.10 15.35 26.80
C ARG A 104 -13.35 16.14 25.77
N LYS A 105 -12.25 15.53 25.28
CA LYS A 105 -11.40 16.12 24.25
C LYS A 105 -11.16 15.11 23.13
N VAL A 106 -10.97 15.61 21.93
CA VAL A 106 -10.47 14.79 20.82
C VAL A 106 -9.04 14.41 21.14
N VAL A 107 -8.81 13.13 21.36
CA VAL A 107 -7.46 12.59 21.64
C VAL A 107 -6.73 12.22 20.38
N ARG A 108 -7.44 11.77 19.35
CA ARG A 108 -6.89 11.50 18.00
C ARG A 108 -7.98 11.53 16.94
N ILE A 109 -7.54 11.71 15.69
CA ILE A 109 -8.38 11.54 14.51
C ILE A 109 -7.83 10.34 13.75
N VAL A 110 -8.68 9.35 13.51
CA VAL A 110 -8.33 8.16 12.73
C VAL A 110 -8.77 8.38 11.29
N THR A 111 -7.81 8.33 10.36
CA THR A 111 -8.04 8.49 8.92
C THR A 111 -7.47 7.28 8.17
N PRO A 112 -7.80 7.07 6.89
CA PRO A 112 -7.23 5.96 6.11
C PRO A 112 -5.71 5.88 6.16
N GLY A 113 -5.00 7.02 6.20
CA GLY A 113 -3.55 7.07 6.21
C GLY A 113 -2.91 7.02 7.59
N THR A 114 -3.64 7.38 8.66
CA THR A 114 -3.08 7.48 10.02
C THR A 114 -3.30 6.26 10.91
N LEU A 115 -3.65 5.13 10.33
CA LEU A 115 -3.86 3.88 11.06
C LEU A 115 -2.55 3.33 11.63
N THR A 116 -2.54 3.03 12.92
CA THR A 116 -1.43 2.37 13.63
C THR A 116 -1.84 1.08 14.32
N ASP A 117 -3.15 0.86 14.51
CA ASP A 117 -3.69 -0.31 15.21
C ASP A 117 -3.62 -1.55 14.30
N SER A 118 -3.00 -2.63 14.78
CA SER A 118 -2.82 -3.88 14.04
C SER A 118 -4.13 -4.54 13.62
N ALA A 119 -5.19 -4.40 14.42
CA ALA A 119 -6.51 -4.94 14.09
C ALA A 119 -7.19 -4.25 12.89
N LEU A 120 -6.70 -3.07 12.50
CA LEU A 120 -7.27 -2.23 11.44
C LEU A 120 -6.52 -2.35 10.11
N LEU A 121 -5.31 -2.89 10.14
CA LEU A 121 -4.37 -2.95 9.03
C LEU A 121 -4.20 -4.38 8.54
N GLU A 122 -4.11 -4.57 7.25
CA GLU A 122 -3.65 -5.83 6.69
C GLU A 122 -2.15 -6.02 7.02
N ASP A 123 -1.77 -7.22 7.44
CA ASP A 123 -0.44 -7.45 8.02
C ASP A 123 0.69 -7.22 7.03
N LYS A 124 0.46 -7.51 5.76
CA LYS A 124 1.44 -7.43 4.67
C LYS A 124 1.37 -6.12 3.88
N GLU A 125 0.50 -5.17 4.25
CA GLU A 125 0.34 -3.88 3.56
C GLU A 125 0.98 -2.74 4.34
N THR A 126 1.58 -1.80 3.59
CA THR A 126 2.11 -0.55 4.13
C THR A 126 1.10 0.56 3.91
N ASN A 127 0.76 1.29 4.97
CA ASN A 127 -0.15 2.42 4.90
C ASN A 127 0.64 3.72 4.73
N ARG A 128 0.44 4.44 3.62
CA ARG A 128 1.13 5.71 3.32
C ARG A 128 0.14 6.85 3.18
N ILE A 129 0.52 7.99 3.75
CA ILE A 129 -0.12 9.28 3.47
C ILE A 129 0.77 10.02 2.49
N VAL A 130 0.18 10.57 1.43
CA VAL A 130 0.91 11.31 0.40
C VAL A 130 0.37 12.74 0.34
N ALA A 131 1.22 13.74 0.49
CA ALA A 131 0.88 15.14 0.26
C ALA A 131 1.36 15.57 -1.13
N VAL A 132 0.51 16.28 -1.86
CA VAL A 132 0.75 16.75 -3.22
C VAL A 132 0.67 18.27 -3.24
N SER A 133 1.77 18.93 -3.52
CA SER A 133 1.88 20.40 -3.60
C SER A 133 2.13 20.81 -5.05
N PRO A 134 1.14 21.34 -5.78
CA PRO A 134 1.31 21.76 -7.17
C PRO A 134 1.90 23.16 -7.28
N ASP A 135 2.79 23.35 -8.26
CA ASP A 135 3.22 24.65 -8.77
C ASP A 135 3.05 24.68 -10.29
N LYS A 136 3.45 25.78 -10.94
CA LYS A 136 3.28 26.00 -12.40
C LYS A 136 4.00 24.96 -13.26
N LYS A 137 5.17 24.48 -12.83
CA LYS A 137 6.05 23.62 -13.62
C LYS A 137 6.24 22.25 -12.98
N TYR A 138 6.29 22.19 -11.66
CA TYR A 138 6.60 21.00 -10.91
C TYR A 138 5.54 20.71 -9.86
N ILE A 139 5.51 19.48 -9.42
CA ILE A 139 4.70 19.02 -8.30
C ILE A 139 5.62 18.45 -7.24
N GLY A 140 5.52 18.96 -6.02
CA GLY A 140 6.18 18.40 -4.85
C GLY A 140 5.32 17.28 -4.27
N LEU A 141 5.93 16.12 -4.11
CA LEU A 141 5.34 14.99 -3.40
C LEU A 141 6.05 14.80 -2.08
N ALA A 142 5.31 14.51 -1.02
CA ALA A 142 5.88 14.02 0.23
C ALA A 142 5.01 12.88 0.74
N TRP A 143 5.64 11.83 1.26
CA TRP A 143 4.91 10.71 1.84
C TRP A 143 5.53 10.24 3.14
N ALA A 144 4.67 9.73 4.00
CA ALA A 144 5.09 9.13 5.26
C ALA A 144 4.27 7.88 5.56
N SER A 145 4.89 6.95 6.26
CA SER A 145 4.23 5.82 6.88
C SER A 145 4.47 5.83 8.37
N LEU A 146 3.37 5.95 9.13
CA LEU A 146 3.45 5.90 10.59
C LEU A 146 3.85 4.53 11.14
N GLN A 147 3.76 3.48 10.31
CA GLN A 147 4.16 2.12 10.69
C GLN A 147 5.67 1.94 10.65
N SER A 148 6.30 2.32 9.54
CA SER A 148 7.74 2.10 9.30
C SER A 148 8.63 3.29 9.67
N GLY A 149 8.04 4.45 9.97
CA GLY A 149 8.78 5.69 10.15
C GLY A 149 9.35 6.29 8.86
N GLU A 150 8.96 5.76 7.69
CA GLU A 150 9.36 6.31 6.40
C GLU A 150 8.85 7.74 6.24
N PHE A 151 9.73 8.67 5.86
CA PHE A 151 9.38 10.03 5.50
C PHE A 151 10.26 10.49 4.34
N LYS A 152 9.65 10.65 3.16
CA LYS A 152 10.36 10.99 1.94
C LYS A 152 9.66 12.10 1.17
N THR A 153 10.42 12.74 0.29
CA THR A 153 9.90 13.74 -0.63
C THR A 153 10.51 13.57 -2.02
N LYS A 154 9.80 14.04 -3.04
CA LYS A 154 10.21 13.95 -4.44
C LYS A 154 9.68 15.16 -5.21
N LEU A 155 10.43 15.61 -6.20
CA LEU A 155 9.97 16.55 -7.20
C LEU A 155 9.57 15.77 -8.45
N THR A 156 8.36 16.02 -8.96
CA THR A 156 7.84 15.36 -10.17
C THR A 156 7.12 16.34 -11.08
N THR A 157 6.63 15.87 -12.21
CA THR A 157 5.87 16.65 -13.19
C THR A 157 4.41 16.18 -13.25
N ALA A 158 3.53 16.96 -13.85
CA ALA A 158 2.10 16.66 -13.87
C ALA A 158 1.76 15.37 -14.65
N ASP A 159 2.52 15.06 -15.70
CA ASP A 159 2.41 13.84 -16.50
C ASP A 159 2.77 12.58 -15.72
N LYS A 160 3.75 12.65 -14.80
CA LYS A 160 4.19 11.52 -13.97
C LYS A 160 3.44 11.36 -12.65
N LEU A 161 2.60 12.34 -12.27
CA LEU A 161 1.93 12.35 -10.95
C LEU A 161 1.13 11.07 -10.68
N ASN A 162 0.31 10.62 -11.63
CA ASN A 162 -0.52 9.44 -11.44
C ASN A 162 0.32 8.16 -11.31
N ASP A 163 1.45 8.07 -12.03
CA ASP A 163 2.38 6.94 -11.94
C ASP A 163 3.06 6.88 -10.57
N GLU A 164 3.45 8.05 -10.02
CA GLU A 164 4.03 8.14 -8.69
C GLU A 164 3.01 7.77 -7.60
N LEU A 165 1.76 8.23 -7.71
CA LEU A 165 0.70 7.86 -6.77
C LEU A 165 0.38 6.36 -6.83
N ALA A 166 0.36 5.77 -8.02
CA ALA A 166 0.20 4.33 -8.21
C ALA A 166 1.37 3.54 -7.61
N ARG A 167 2.61 4.04 -7.77
CA ARG A 167 3.80 3.46 -7.16
C ARG A 167 3.77 3.48 -5.64
N LEU A 168 3.35 4.60 -5.06
CA LEU A 168 3.31 4.80 -3.61
C LEU A 168 2.17 4.05 -2.94
N GLN A 169 1.15 3.64 -3.69
CA GLN A 169 -0.05 2.97 -3.17
C GLN A 169 -0.65 3.73 -1.97
N ALA A 170 -0.87 5.04 -2.16
CA ALA A 170 -1.32 5.92 -1.10
C ALA A 170 -2.67 5.48 -0.52
N ALA A 171 -2.77 5.33 0.80
CA ALA A 171 -4.03 5.11 1.49
C ALA A 171 -4.84 6.41 1.62
N GLU A 172 -4.14 7.54 1.72
CA GLU A 172 -4.72 8.86 1.82
C GLU A 172 -3.86 9.88 1.09
N ILE A 173 -4.50 10.80 0.36
CA ILE A 173 -3.82 11.85 -0.39
C ILE A 173 -4.27 13.22 0.12
N LEU A 174 -3.31 14.06 0.49
CA LEU A 174 -3.53 15.43 0.93
C LEU A 174 -3.33 16.40 -0.24
N LEU A 175 -4.34 17.21 -0.52
CA LEU A 175 -4.31 18.23 -1.55
C LEU A 175 -4.57 19.63 -0.98
N PRO A 176 -3.98 20.70 -1.54
CA PRO A 176 -4.39 22.05 -1.22
C PRO A 176 -5.81 22.31 -1.71
N ASP A 177 -6.61 22.99 -0.90
CA ASP A 177 -7.92 23.50 -1.31
C ASP A 177 -7.72 24.74 -2.19
N SER A 178 -7.49 24.52 -3.46
CA SER A 178 -7.21 25.54 -4.46
C SER A 178 -7.74 25.13 -5.82
N LYS A 179 -8.02 26.13 -6.69
CA LYS A 179 -8.45 25.89 -8.08
C LYS A 179 -7.38 25.22 -8.94
N ASN A 180 -6.11 25.30 -8.53
CA ASN A 180 -4.98 24.73 -9.24
C ASN A 180 -4.61 23.31 -8.76
N ALA A 181 -5.43 22.72 -7.86
CA ALA A 181 -5.21 21.35 -7.41
C ALA A 181 -5.35 20.37 -8.60
N PRO A 182 -4.41 19.41 -8.77
CA PRO A 182 -4.46 18.47 -9.87
C PRO A 182 -5.68 17.55 -9.74
N GLN A 183 -6.23 17.15 -10.89
CA GLN A 183 -7.24 16.09 -10.94
C GLN A 183 -6.52 14.75 -10.83
N LEU A 184 -6.88 13.95 -9.82
CA LEU A 184 -6.26 12.66 -9.55
C LEU A 184 -7.13 11.52 -10.11
N GLN A 185 -6.47 10.55 -10.72
CA GLN A 185 -7.09 9.26 -11.10
C GLN A 185 -6.73 8.21 -10.03
N THR A 186 -7.44 8.24 -8.90
CA THR A 186 -7.15 7.35 -7.78
C THR A 186 -8.41 6.90 -7.06
N ALA A 187 -8.38 5.68 -6.52
CA ALA A 187 -9.40 5.17 -5.60
C ALA A 187 -9.12 5.57 -4.14
N SER A 188 -7.96 6.17 -3.85
CA SER A 188 -7.56 6.59 -2.50
C SER A 188 -8.42 7.74 -1.99
N GLY A 189 -8.61 7.81 -0.68
CA GLY A 189 -9.29 8.93 -0.03
C GLY A 189 -8.49 10.23 -0.23
N VAL A 190 -9.19 11.31 -0.65
CA VAL A 190 -8.58 12.63 -0.84
C VAL A 190 -9.03 13.57 0.27
N THR A 191 -8.08 14.08 1.03
CA THR A 191 -8.30 15.10 2.08
C THR A 191 -7.81 16.46 1.59
N ARG A 192 -8.69 17.46 1.60
CA ARG A 192 -8.33 18.83 1.21
C ARG A 192 -7.92 19.62 2.43
N LEU A 193 -6.78 20.30 2.34
CA LEU A 193 -6.23 21.15 3.39
C LEU A 193 -6.13 22.58 2.88
N ASN A 194 -6.19 23.54 3.80
CA ASN A 194 -6.01 24.94 3.44
C ASN A 194 -4.69 25.17 2.68
N ALA A 195 -4.72 25.88 1.57
CA ALA A 195 -3.57 26.07 0.68
C ALA A 195 -2.33 26.65 1.38
N TRP A 196 -2.50 27.48 2.43
CA TRP A 196 -1.39 28.04 3.20
C TRP A 196 -0.53 26.98 3.92
N GLN A 197 -1.09 25.80 4.22
CA GLN A 197 -0.34 24.72 4.86
C GLN A 197 0.73 24.12 3.94
N PHE A 198 0.62 24.32 2.63
CA PHE A 198 1.60 23.92 1.64
C PHE A 198 2.63 25.01 1.31
N ALA A 199 2.64 26.12 2.05
CA ALA A 199 3.65 27.17 1.87
C ALA A 199 5.05 26.66 2.25
N ALA A 200 6.03 26.87 1.38
CA ALA A 200 7.39 26.39 1.57
C ALA A 200 8.04 26.93 2.87
N ASP A 201 7.86 28.24 3.14
CA ASP A 201 8.43 28.88 4.35
C ASP A 201 7.87 28.28 5.64
N ALA A 202 6.55 28.01 5.66
CA ALA A 202 5.92 27.38 6.81
C ALA A 202 6.37 25.92 6.96
N GLY A 203 6.53 25.21 5.83
CA GLY A 203 7.05 23.85 5.78
C GLY A 203 8.50 23.78 6.27
N GLU A 204 9.38 24.63 5.78
CA GLU A 204 10.78 24.68 6.18
C GLU A 204 10.93 24.94 7.68
N LYS A 205 10.21 25.93 8.20
CA LYS A 205 10.21 26.22 9.64
C LYS A 205 9.77 25.03 10.49
N LEU A 206 8.67 24.36 10.12
CA LEU A 206 8.17 23.21 10.85
C LEU A 206 9.14 22.04 10.81
N LEU A 207 9.74 21.76 9.63
CA LEU A 207 10.68 20.66 9.45
C LEU A 207 11.99 20.91 10.18
N THR A 208 12.55 22.12 10.12
CA THR A 208 13.78 22.48 10.85
C THR A 208 13.58 22.42 12.36
N GLU A 209 12.43 22.87 12.84
CA GLU A 209 12.05 22.74 14.27
C GLU A 209 11.91 21.27 14.68
N TYR A 210 11.28 20.46 13.84
CA TYR A 210 11.07 19.03 14.09
C TYR A 210 12.38 18.24 14.16
N PHE A 211 13.29 18.45 13.18
CA PHE A 211 14.58 17.75 13.14
C PHE A 211 15.68 18.42 13.97
N GLY A 212 15.42 19.57 14.59
CA GLY A 212 16.41 20.30 15.39
C GLY A 212 17.62 20.78 14.58
N CYS A 213 17.43 21.14 13.31
CA CYS A 213 18.48 21.58 12.39
C CYS A 213 18.31 23.05 11.98
N GLN A 214 19.37 23.66 11.47
CA GLN A 214 19.33 25.06 11.01
C GLN A 214 18.72 25.20 9.61
N ASP A 215 18.94 24.21 8.73
CA ASP A 215 18.41 24.15 7.39
C ASP A 215 18.24 22.70 6.90
N LEU A 216 17.60 22.50 5.76
CA LEU A 216 17.26 21.19 5.22
C LEU A 216 18.29 20.62 4.23
N ARG A 217 19.45 21.31 4.03
CA ARG A 217 20.48 20.85 3.06
C ARG A 217 21.10 19.52 3.45
N GLY A 218 21.18 19.22 4.75
CA GLY A 218 21.61 17.91 5.24
C GLY A 218 20.73 16.75 4.79
N PHE A 219 19.48 17.01 4.40
CA PHE A 219 18.53 16.04 3.84
C PHE A 219 18.49 16.05 2.30
N GLY A 220 19.40 16.79 1.64
CA GLY A 220 19.43 16.95 0.19
C GLY A 220 18.42 17.96 -0.37
N LEU A 221 17.83 18.81 0.50
CA LEU A 221 16.79 19.77 0.11
C LEU A 221 17.33 21.19 0.10
N ASP A 222 17.32 21.83 -1.08
CA ASP A 222 17.55 23.26 -1.23
C ASP A 222 16.21 24.02 -1.18
N SER A 223 16.14 25.09 -0.38
CA SER A 223 14.90 25.84 -0.15
C SER A 223 14.32 26.50 -1.41
N LYS A 224 15.14 26.77 -2.44
CA LYS A 224 14.69 27.37 -3.70
C LYS A 224 14.31 26.31 -4.74
N GLU A 225 15.17 25.30 -4.92
CA GLU A 225 14.98 24.25 -5.92
C GLU A 225 13.86 23.28 -5.52
N HIS A 226 13.73 23.00 -4.21
CA HIS A 226 12.80 22.03 -3.68
C HIS A 226 11.63 22.67 -2.88
N ALA A 227 11.33 23.96 -3.08
CA ALA A 227 10.32 24.71 -2.35
C ALA A 227 8.96 23.98 -2.29
N VAL A 228 8.48 23.45 -3.41
CA VAL A 228 7.20 22.71 -3.48
C VAL A 228 7.25 21.38 -2.72
N SER A 229 8.39 20.68 -2.75
CA SER A 229 8.62 19.45 -2.01
C SER A 229 8.66 19.69 -0.50
N ILE A 230 9.30 20.79 -0.08
CA ILE A 230 9.35 21.24 1.32
C ILE A 230 7.94 21.62 1.81
N GLY A 231 7.17 22.34 0.98
CA GLY A 231 5.76 22.66 1.29
C GLY A 231 4.89 21.41 1.46
N ALA A 232 5.05 20.40 0.58
CA ALA A 232 4.36 19.12 0.69
C ALA A 232 4.74 18.37 1.98
N ALA A 233 6.04 18.31 2.30
CA ALA A 233 6.55 17.63 3.51
C ALA A 233 6.08 18.35 4.79
N GLY A 234 6.08 19.68 4.80
CA GLY A 234 5.55 20.48 5.91
C GLY A 234 4.05 20.26 6.14
N ALA A 235 3.24 20.28 5.06
CA ALA A 235 1.81 20.01 5.13
C ALA A 235 1.53 18.60 5.69
N LEU A 236 2.27 17.60 5.22
CA LEU A 236 2.16 16.23 5.68
C LEU A 236 2.48 16.09 7.17
N LEU A 237 3.61 16.63 7.62
CA LEU A 237 4.02 16.57 9.03
C LEU A 237 3.01 17.29 9.92
N ASN A 238 2.51 18.45 9.49
CA ASN A 238 1.48 19.18 10.22
C ASN A 238 0.16 18.39 10.31
N TYR A 239 -0.25 17.75 9.22
CA TYR A 239 -1.44 16.90 9.20
C TYR A 239 -1.32 15.72 10.18
N ILE A 240 -0.18 15.03 10.19
CA ILE A 240 0.07 13.93 11.13
C ILE A 240 0.03 14.45 12.57
N ARG A 241 0.68 15.59 12.86
CA ARG A 241 0.65 16.23 14.18
C ARG A 241 -0.77 16.52 14.66
N LEU A 242 -1.59 17.11 13.79
CA LEU A 242 -2.97 17.48 14.12
C LEU A 242 -3.89 16.26 14.29
N THR A 243 -3.69 15.21 13.48
CA THR A 243 -4.52 14.00 13.56
C THR A 243 -4.16 13.11 14.74
N GLN A 244 -2.88 13.03 15.09
CA GLN A 244 -2.42 12.23 16.24
C GLN A 244 -2.39 13.02 17.55
N ASN A 245 -2.63 14.32 17.49
CA ASN A 245 -2.50 15.25 18.65
C ASN A 245 -1.14 15.12 19.38
N LEU A 246 -0.14 14.65 18.65
CA LEU A 246 1.22 14.40 19.14
C LEU A 246 2.19 14.53 17.96
N MET A 247 3.40 15.04 18.24
CA MET A 247 4.47 15.05 17.24
C MET A 247 5.03 13.63 17.07
N PRO A 248 5.03 13.08 15.85
CA PRO A 248 5.45 11.68 15.61
C PRO A 248 6.98 11.56 15.72
N GLN A 249 7.52 11.22 16.89
CA GLN A 249 8.96 11.15 17.14
C GLN A 249 9.70 10.03 16.38
N HIS A 250 8.97 9.16 15.68
CA HIS A 250 9.50 8.01 14.97
C HIS A 250 9.69 8.23 13.46
N LEU A 251 9.41 9.40 12.93
CA LEU A 251 9.83 9.77 11.57
C LEU A 251 11.30 10.19 11.66
N ASP A 252 12.21 9.25 11.40
CA ASP A 252 13.63 9.33 11.76
C ASP A 252 14.50 10.13 10.80
N GLY A 253 13.93 10.63 9.70
CA GLY A 253 14.63 11.47 8.74
C GLY A 253 13.78 11.74 7.51
N LEU A 254 14.01 12.90 6.89
CA LEU A 254 13.45 13.24 5.60
C LEU A 254 14.51 12.95 4.52
N SER A 255 14.13 12.26 3.45
CA SER A 255 15.05 12.00 2.34
C SER A 255 14.43 12.38 1.01
N LEU A 256 15.26 13.00 0.16
CA LEU A 256 14.89 13.33 -1.21
C LEU A 256 15.08 12.09 -2.10
N GLU A 257 14.00 11.65 -2.74
CA GLU A 257 14.04 10.59 -3.74
C GLU A 257 14.20 11.17 -5.14
N THR A 258 15.09 10.59 -5.95
CA THR A 258 15.34 11.00 -7.34
C THR A 258 14.99 9.87 -8.33
N ASP A 259 14.64 10.22 -9.57
CA ASP A 259 14.30 9.24 -10.62
C ASP A 259 15.45 8.28 -10.95
N SER A 260 16.71 8.64 -10.62
CA SER A 260 17.88 7.81 -10.87
C SER A 260 18.06 6.64 -9.91
N GLN A 261 17.33 6.57 -8.82
CA GLN A 261 17.48 5.52 -7.80
C GLN A 261 16.86 4.20 -8.20
N TYR A 262 15.74 4.24 -8.91
CA TYR A 262 14.93 3.07 -9.23
C TYR A 262 14.62 2.97 -10.73
N ILE A 263 14.34 1.75 -11.21
CA ILE A 263 13.76 1.56 -12.54
C ILE A 263 12.37 2.17 -12.57
N GLY A 264 12.12 3.03 -13.55
CA GLY A 264 10.81 3.62 -13.81
C GLY A 264 9.83 2.59 -14.34
N MET A 265 8.61 2.63 -13.84
CA MET A 265 7.45 1.87 -14.34
C MET A 265 6.22 2.75 -14.19
N ASP A 266 5.45 2.91 -15.26
CA ASP A 266 4.17 3.60 -15.21
C ASP A 266 3.08 2.76 -14.51
N ALA A 267 1.93 3.33 -14.28
CA ALA A 267 0.80 2.65 -13.63
C ALA A 267 0.29 1.46 -14.44
N ALA A 268 0.27 1.57 -15.77
CA ALA A 268 -0.13 0.51 -16.67
C ALA A 268 0.85 -0.68 -16.61
N THR A 269 2.14 -0.42 -16.62
CA THR A 269 3.19 -1.45 -16.50
C THR A 269 3.11 -2.21 -15.18
N ARG A 270 2.94 -1.51 -14.05
CA ARG A 270 2.79 -2.17 -12.74
C ARG A 270 1.60 -3.11 -12.70
N ARG A 271 0.47 -2.68 -13.28
CA ARG A 271 -0.75 -3.49 -13.41
C ARG A 271 -0.55 -4.66 -14.37
N ASN A 272 0.03 -4.44 -15.55
CA ASN A 272 0.22 -5.45 -16.57
C ASN A 272 1.20 -6.55 -16.17
N LEU A 273 2.20 -6.23 -15.33
CA LEU A 273 3.14 -7.19 -14.76
C LEU A 273 2.57 -7.98 -13.57
N GLU A 274 1.38 -7.64 -13.09
CA GLU A 274 0.69 -8.31 -11.99
C GLU A 274 1.60 -8.50 -10.75
N ILE A 275 2.29 -7.40 -10.36
CA ILE A 275 3.31 -7.45 -9.28
C ILE A 275 2.66 -7.85 -7.95
N THR A 276 1.61 -7.14 -7.51
CA THR A 276 0.91 -7.37 -6.23
C THR A 276 -0.58 -7.63 -6.38
N GLN A 277 -1.14 -7.32 -7.56
CA GLN A 277 -2.54 -7.58 -7.90
C GLN A 277 -2.64 -8.10 -9.33
N THR A 278 -3.54 -9.06 -9.56
CA THR A 278 -3.86 -9.54 -10.91
C THR A 278 -4.65 -8.48 -11.68
N LEU A 279 -4.73 -8.61 -13.01
CA LEU A 279 -5.58 -7.75 -13.85
C LEU A 279 -7.05 -7.75 -13.41
N SER A 280 -7.51 -8.82 -12.79
CA SER A 280 -8.86 -8.94 -12.21
C SER A 280 -8.97 -8.40 -10.77
N GLY A 281 -7.92 -7.75 -10.23
CA GLY A 281 -7.89 -7.18 -8.88
C GLY A 281 -7.71 -8.18 -7.73
N LYS A 282 -7.40 -9.46 -8.02
CA LYS A 282 -7.12 -10.47 -6.99
C LYS A 282 -5.69 -10.33 -6.48
N LYS A 283 -5.45 -10.69 -5.21
CA LYS A 283 -4.12 -10.69 -4.58
C LYS A 283 -3.28 -11.92 -4.95
N THR A 284 -3.90 -12.97 -5.47
CA THR A 284 -3.25 -14.23 -5.87
C THR A 284 -3.89 -14.76 -7.15
N PRO A 285 -3.11 -15.39 -8.06
CA PRO A 285 -1.66 -15.51 -8.08
C PRO A 285 -0.98 -14.26 -8.67
N THR A 286 0.00 -13.69 -7.98
CA THR A 286 0.78 -12.53 -8.42
C THR A 286 2.27 -12.80 -8.23
N LEU A 287 3.15 -11.97 -8.78
CA LEU A 287 4.58 -12.09 -8.53
C LEU A 287 4.88 -12.09 -7.03
N PHE A 288 4.35 -11.12 -6.29
CA PHE A 288 4.51 -11.02 -4.84
C PHE A 288 4.03 -12.28 -4.13
N SER A 289 2.82 -12.76 -4.42
CA SER A 289 2.25 -13.92 -3.73
C SER A 289 3.04 -15.22 -3.93
N ILE A 290 3.77 -15.33 -5.04
CA ILE A 290 4.61 -16.48 -5.35
C ILE A 290 5.98 -16.39 -4.65
N LEU A 291 6.50 -15.17 -4.47
CA LEU A 291 7.81 -14.94 -3.87
C LEU A 291 7.77 -14.80 -2.35
N ASP A 292 6.61 -14.47 -1.78
CA ASP A 292 6.47 -14.16 -0.35
C ASP A 292 6.55 -15.41 0.52
N GLY A 293 7.77 -15.83 0.80
CA GLY A 293 8.15 -16.83 1.81
C GLY A 293 8.67 -16.21 3.10
N CYS A 294 8.46 -14.88 3.31
CA CYS A 294 8.95 -14.18 4.48
C CYS A 294 8.34 -14.72 5.78
N ALA A 295 9.19 -14.87 6.79
CA ALA A 295 8.81 -15.35 8.12
C ALA A 295 8.08 -14.26 8.93
N THR A 296 8.38 -12.98 8.64
CA THR A 296 7.82 -11.81 9.34
C THR A 296 6.93 -10.97 8.42
N HIS A 297 5.93 -10.31 8.99
CA HIS A 297 5.11 -9.35 8.23
C HIS A 297 5.95 -8.14 7.78
N MET A 298 6.99 -7.75 8.52
CA MET A 298 7.93 -6.70 8.15
C MET A 298 8.69 -7.08 6.87
N GLY A 299 9.16 -8.31 6.77
CA GLY A 299 9.81 -8.85 5.57
C GLY A 299 8.87 -8.85 4.37
N SER A 300 7.63 -9.33 4.52
CA SER A 300 6.63 -9.31 3.45
C SER A 300 6.37 -7.88 2.92
N ARG A 301 6.23 -6.89 3.81
CA ARG A 301 6.08 -5.48 3.42
C ARG A 301 7.30 -4.94 2.66
N LEU A 302 8.50 -5.29 3.13
CA LEU A 302 9.75 -4.89 2.48
C LEU A 302 9.92 -5.56 1.11
N LEU A 303 9.55 -6.83 0.96
CA LEU A 303 9.56 -7.54 -0.31
C LEU A 303 8.64 -6.84 -1.32
N ALA A 304 7.41 -6.53 -0.94
CA ALA A 304 6.49 -5.77 -1.79
C ALA A 304 7.07 -4.41 -2.19
N LEU A 305 7.71 -3.71 -1.25
CA LEU A 305 8.40 -2.44 -1.53
C LEU A 305 9.54 -2.64 -2.54
N TRP A 306 10.38 -3.66 -2.40
CA TRP A 306 11.50 -3.91 -3.32
C TRP A 306 11.02 -4.26 -4.73
N LEU A 307 9.93 -5.00 -4.86
CA LEU A 307 9.34 -5.31 -6.17
C LEU A 307 8.79 -4.07 -6.88
N HIS A 308 8.23 -3.13 -6.14
CA HIS A 308 7.75 -1.85 -6.70
C HIS A 308 8.87 -0.80 -6.91
N HIS A 309 10.06 -1.03 -6.32
CA HIS A 309 11.21 -0.12 -6.35
C HIS A 309 12.51 -0.87 -6.72
N PRO A 310 12.57 -1.49 -7.92
CA PRO A 310 13.79 -2.18 -8.36
C PRO A 310 14.93 -1.18 -8.53
N LEU A 311 16.12 -1.53 -8.01
CA LEU A 311 17.27 -0.64 -7.91
C LEU A 311 17.97 -0.43 -9.26
N ARG A 312 18.47 0.79 -9.52
CA ARG A 312 19.42 1.03 -10.61
C ARG A 312 20.88 0.94 -10.16
N ASN A 313 21.14 1.12 -8.86
CA ASN A 313 22.50 1.06 -8.31
C ASN A 313 22.99 -0.40 -8.22
N ARG A 314 23.92 -0.74 -9.10
CA ARG A 314 24.47 -2.10 -9.22
C ARG A 314 25.28 -2.54 -8.02
N ALA A 315 25.95 -1.62 -7.32
CA ALA A 315 26.69 -1.96 -6.12
C ALA A 315 25.76 -2.50 -5.02
N HIS A 316 24.61 -1.84 -4.84
CA HIS A 316 23.61 -2.29 -3.88
C HIS A 316 22.95 -3.62 -4.32
N ILE A 317 22.73 -3.80 -5.62
CA ILE A 317 22.17 -5.05 -6.16
C ILE A 317 23.16 -6.20 -5.91
N ARG A 318 24.43 -6.00 -6.26
CA ARG A 318 25.50 -7.01 -6.04
C ARG A 318 25.65 -7.38 -4.57
N ALA A 319 25.61 -6.38 -3.68
CA ALA A 319 25.66 -6.64 -2.24
C ALA A 319 24.50 -7.52 -1.76
N ARG A 320 23.26 -7.31 -2.28
CA ARG A 320 22.12 -8.20 -2.00
C ARG A 320 22.34 -9.60 -2.55
N GLN A 321 22.81 -9.73 -3.79
CA GLN A 321 23.10 -11.03 -4.40
C GLN A 321 24.20 -11.81 -3.66
N GLU A 322 25.25 -11.13 -3.21
CA GLU A 322 26.31 -11.72 -2.38
C GLU A 322 25.74 -12.22 -1.04
N ALA A 323 24.84 -11.43 -0.43
CA ALA A 323 24.16 -11.84 0.79
C ALA A 323 23.25 -13.06 0.56
N VAL A 324 22.53 -13.12 -0.57
CA VAL A 324 21.70 -14.28 -0.97
C VAL A 324 22.56 -15.53 -1.11
N THR A 325 23.68 -15.43 -1.83
CA THR A 325 24.63 -16.56 -1.97
C THR A 325 25.18 -17.00 -0.60
N ALA A 326 25.57 -16.04 0.23
CA ALA A 326 26.14 -16.32 1.55
C ALA A 326 25.16 -17.02 2.52
N LEU A 327 23.84 -16.81 2.29
CA LEU A 327 22.78 -17.42 3.10
C LEU A 327 22.36 -18.82 2.63
N GLU A 328 22.85 -19.36 1.51
CA GLU A 328 22.39 -20.65 0.94
C GLU A 328 22.45 -21.83 1.92
N SER A 329 23.40 -21.83 2.83
CA SER A 329 23.53 -22.87 3.88
C SER A 329 22.88 -22.49 5.21
N GLN A 330 22.46 -21.24 5.40
CA GLN A 330 22.02 -20.70 6.69
C GLN A 330 20.60 -20.12 6.66
N TYR A 331 19.90 -20.12 5.53
CA TYR A 331 18.57 -19.51 5.45
C TYR A 331 17.54 -20.21 6.35
N GLU A 332 17.57 -21.54 6.46
CA GLU A 332 16.62 -22.30 7.29
C GLU A 332 16.76 -21.98 8.80
N PRO A 333 17.96 -22.04 9.43
CA PRO A 333 18.14 -21.58 10.80
C PRO A 333 17.74 -20.12 11.01
N LEU A 334 18.11 -19.24 10.08
CA LEU A 334 17.75 -17.82 10.15
C LEU A 334 16.23 -17.63 10.12
N GLN A 335 15.51 -18.31 9.24
CA GLN A 335 14.05 -18.27 9.20
C GLN A 335 13.39 -18.81 10.48
N CYS A 336 14.00 -19.78 11.15
CA CYS A 336 13.50 -20.25 12.45
C CYS A 336 13.57 -19.15 13.51
N HIS A 337 14.67 -18.40 13.61
CA HIS A 337 14.77 -17.24 14.49
C HIS A 337 13.75 -16.15 14.11
N LEU A 338 13.66 -15.81 12.82
CA LEU A 338 12.77 -14.78 12.32
C LEU A 338 11.27 -15.07 12.58
N LYS A 339 10.85 -16.34 12.56
CA LYS A 339 9.46 -16.74 12.89
C LYS A 339 9.04 -16.39 14.31
N SER A 340 9.99 -16.29 15.22
CA SER A 340 9.76 -15.94 16.64
C SER A 340 9.71 -14.42 16.86
N ILE A 341 10.00 -13.62 15.85
CA ILE A 341 10.10 -12.17 15.95
C ILE A 341 8.73 -11.54 15.64
N ALA A 342 8.23 -10.75 16.58
CA ALA A 342 7.03 -9.97 16.42
C ALA A 342 7.24 -8.78 15.45
N ASP A 343 6.15 -8.13 15.05
CA ASP A 343 6.18 -6.97 14.18
C ASP A 343 6.70 -5.72 14.94
N ILE A 344 8.03 -5.62 15.04
CA ILE A 344 8.75 -4.55 15.75
C ILE A 344 8.42 -3.18 15.16
N GLU A 345 8.26 -3.05 13.84
CA GLU A 345 7.85 -1.79 13.20
C GLU A 345 6.53 -1.28 13.77
N ARG A 346 5.49 -2.12 13.80
CA ARG A 346 4.18 -1.73 14.31
C ARG A 346 4.18 -1.51 15.82
N ILE A 347 4.98 -2.28 16.56
CA ILE A 347 5.14 -2.06 18.00
C ILE A 347 5.82 -0.71 18.26
N ALA A 348 6.90 -0.40 17.57
CA ALA A 348 7.60 0.89 17.66
C ALA A 348 6.67 2.06 17.31
N ALA A 349 5.85 1.93 16.26
CA ALA A 349 4.85 2.92 15.90
C ALA A 349 3.83 3.16 17.04
N ARG A 350 3.32 2.08 17.68
CA ARG A 350 2.40 2.21 18.80
C ARG A 350 3.05 2.84 20.04
N ILE A 351 4.31 2.55 20.30
CA ILE A 351 5.09 3.22 21.37
C ILE A 351 5.20 4.72 21.06
N ALA A 352 5.51 5.08 19.83
CA ALA A 352 5.65 6.46 19.39
C ALA A 352 4.38 7.29 19.60
N VAL A 353 3.21 6.73 19.26
CA VAL A 353 1.91 7.42 19.44
C VAL A 353 1.27 7.16 20.81
N GLY A 354 1.90 6.39 21.70
CA GLY A 354 1.42 6.15 23.07
C GLY A 354 0.30 5.13 23.20
N ASN A 355 0.09 4.27 22.18
CA ASN A 355 -1.00 3.27 22.13
C ASN A 355 -0.50 1.83 22.32
N ALA A 356 0.76 1.62 22.70
CA ALA A 356 1.32 0.28 22.91
C ALA A 356 0.64 -0.40 24.10
N ARG A 357 0.32 -1.69 23.95
CA ARG A 357 -0.29 -2.53 24.99
C ARG A 357 0.78 -3.30 25.76
N PRO A 358 0.48 -3.78 26.98
CA PRO A 358 1.44 -4.55 27.76
C PRO A 358 2.04 -5.75 27.00
N ARG A 359 1.24 -6.50 26.26
CA ARG A 359 1.71 -7.62 25.44
C ARG A 359 2.61 -7.20 24.30
N ASP A 360 2.45 -5.99 23.75
CA ASP A 360 3.36 -5.47 22.73
C ASP A 360 4.78 -5.34 23.28
N LEU A 361 4.91 -4.86 24.52
CA LEU A 361 6.21 -4.69 25.18
C LEU A 361 6.85 -6.03 25.54
N ALA A 362 6.07 -7.02 25.96
CA ALA A 362 6.58 -8.37 26.20
C ALA A 362 7.05 -9.01 24.87
N SER A 363 6.25 -8.93 23.79
CA SER A 363 6.63 -9.43 22.47
C SER A 363 7.86 -8.70 21.92
N LEU A 364 7.98 -7.38 22.14
CA LEU A 364 9.17 -6.62 21.77
C LEU A 364 10.40 -7.13 22.51
N ARG A 365 10.34 -7.27 23.84
CA ARG A 365 11.40 -7.81 24.68
C ARG A 365 11.92 -9.13 24.12
N ASP A 366 11.02 -10.08 23.89
CA ASP A 366 11.37 -11.43 23.46
C ASP A 366 11.97 -11.41 22.05
N SER A 367 11.43 -10.58 21.16
CA SER A 367 11.97 -10.38 19.81
C SER A 367 13.38 -9.79 19.81
N LEU A 368 13.66 -8.82 20.70
CA LEU A 368 15.00 -8.22 20.78
C LEU A 368 16.05 -9.19 21.32
N PHE A 369 15.70 -10.06 22.27
CA PHE A 369 16.59 -11.13 22.70
C PHE A 369 16.82 -12.14 21.59
N GLU A 370 15.82 -12.51 20.84
CA GLU A 370 15.91 -13.45 19.71
C GLU A 370 16.79 -12.88 18.59
N LEU A 371 16.63 -11.62 18.22
CA LEU A 371 17.50 -10.93 17.25
C LEU A 371 18.97 -10.97 17.63
N ALA A 372 19.27 -10.83 18.93
CA ALA A 372 20.65 -10.86 19.43
C ALA A 372 21.30 -12.25 19.35
N GLN A 373 20.51 -13.33 19.20
CA GLN A 373 21.00 -14.71 19.06
C GLN A 373 21.36 -15.06 17.61
N ILE A 374 20.92 -14.25 16.63
CA ILE A 374 21.20 -14.51 15.20
C ILE A 374 22.72 -14.44 14.96
N ASP A 375 23.29 -15.55 14.52
CA ASP A 375 24.71 -15.60 14.16
C ASP A 375 24.89 -15.74 12.64
N LEU A 376 25.54 -14.75 12.04
CA LEU A 376 25.88 -14.67 10.62
C LEU A 376 27.40 -14.55 10.39
N SER A 377 28.22 -14.82 11.40
CA SER A 377 29.67 -14.61 11.36
C SER A 377 30.38 -15.49 10.31
N ALA A 378 29.81 -16.63 9.96
CA ALA A 378 30.35 -17.53 8.95
C ALA A 378 30.05 -17.16 7.50
N THR A 379 29.24 -16.09 7.26
CA THR A 379 28.76 -15.75 5.91
C THR A 379 29.76 -14.94 5.08
N GLY A 380 30.64 -14.16 5.70
CA GLY A 380 31.60 -13.28 5.04
C GLY A 380 30.99 -12.15 4.17
N SER A 381 29.68 -11.90 4.28
CA SER A 381 29.01 -10.83 3.55
C SER A 381 28.97 -9.54 4.37
N SER A 382 29.55 -8.47 3.82
CA SER A 382 29.58 -7.15 4.49
C SER A 382 28.19 -6.58 4.74
N LEU A 383 27.23 -6.83 3.85
CA LEU A 383 25.85 -6.43 4.04
C LEU A 383 25.22 -7.14 5.24
N LEU A 384 25.38 -8.46 5.34
CA LEU A 384 24.86 -9.25 6.46
C LEU A 384 25.48 -8.86 7.79
N GLU A 385 26.79 -8.59 7.79
CA GLU A 385 27.49 -8.08 8.98
C GLU A 385 26.95 -6.72 9.42
N THR A 386 26.72 -5.79 8.46
CA THR A 386 26.14 -4.48 8.74
C THR A 386 24.73 -4.59 9.33
N LEU A 387 23.90 -5.48 8.78
CA LEU A 387 22.54 -5.70 9.29
C LEU A 387 22.57 -6.31 10.70
N LYS A 388 23.44 -7.30 10.95
CA LYS A 388 23.60 -7.93 12.27
C LYS A 388 24.10 -6.96 13.32
N ALA A 389 25.01 -6.05 12.97
CA ALA A 389 25.65 -5.12 13.90
C ALA A 389 24.67 -4.25 14.68
N VAL A 390 23.45 -4.06 14.16
CA VAL A 390 22.39 -3.24 14.80
C VAL A 390 21.74 -3.95 16.00
N PHE A 391 21.68 -5.27 16.02
CA PHE A 391 20.91 -6.02 17.01
C PHE A 391 21.46 -5.90 18.45
N PRO A 392 22.77 -6.02 18.70
CA PRO A 392 23.31 -5.82 20.04
C PRO A 392 23.01 -4.44 20.64
N GLU A 393 22.84 -3.40 19.82
CA GLU A 393 22.50 -2.04 20.29
C GLU A 393 21.13 -1.99 20.98
N THR A 394 20.25 -2.95 20.74
CA THR A 394 18.90 -3.02 21.32
C THR A 394 18.83 -3.82 22.63
N LEU A 395 19.89 -4.55 22.99
CA LEU A 395 19.92 -5.34 24.24
C LEU A 395 19.63 -4.53 25.51
N PRO A 396 20.13 -3.30 25.69
CA PRO A 396 19.78 -2.50 26.87
C PRO A 396 18.27 -2.22 26.98
N VAL A 397 17.58 -2.09 25.83
CA VAL A 397 16.12 -1.94 25.78
C VAL A 397 15.44 -3.26 26.20
N ALA A 398 15.91 -4.39 25.70
CA ALA A 398 15.39 -5.71 26.06
C ALA A 398 15.53 -6.00 27.56
N GLU A 399 16.69 -5.69 28.16
CA GLU A 399 16.93 -5.84 29.61
C GLU A 399 16.06 -4.90 30.44
N THR A 400 15.86 -3.65 29.99
CA THR A 400 14.94 -2.72 30.63
C THR A 400 13.50 -3.26 30.62
N LEU A 401 13.05 -3.81 29.50
CA LEU A 401 11.72 -4.42 29.37
C LEU A 401 11.59 -5.68 30.23
N LYS A 402 12.63 -6.51 30.29
CA LYS A 402 12.67 -7.71 31.15
C LYS A 402 12.55 -7.36 32.63
N ALA A 403 13.19 -6.28 33.06
CA ALA A 403 13.07 -5.81 34.43
C ALA A 403 11.68 -5.23 34.72
N ALA A 404 11.11 -4.47 33.76
CA ALA A 404 9.91 -3.67 33.99
C ALA A 404 8.59 -4.43 33.74
N VAL A 405 8.54 -5.32 32.76
CA VAL A 405 7.29 -5.92 32.27
C VAL A 405 7.25 -7.42 32.62
N MET A 406 6.10 -7.86 33.12
CA MET A 406 5.86 -9.28 33.43
C MET A 406 6.20 -10.18 32.23
N PRO A 407 6.62 -11.44 32.44
CA PRO A 407 6.80 -12.40 31.34
C PRO A 407 5.55 -12.56 30.48
N GLU A 408 4.40 -12.73 31.11
CA GLU A 408 3.08 -12.83 30.48
C GLU A 408 2.14 -11.78 31.08
N PRO A 409 2.19 -10.51 30.58
CA PRO A 409 1.36 -9.46 31.13
C PRO A 409 -0.10 -9.61 30.70
N SER A 410 -1.02 -9.05 31.48
CA SER A 410 -2.42 -8.93 31.13
C SER A 410 -2.61 -8.21 29.79
N VAL A 411 -3.71 -8.50 29.11
CA VAL A 411 -4.04 -7.88 27.82
C VAL A 411 -4.26 -6.37 27.95
N TRP A 412 -4.92 -5.99 29.04
CA TRP A 412 -5.30 -4.61 29.30
C TRP A 412 -4.68 -4.13 30.61
N LEU A 413 -4.18 -2.91 30.60
CA LEU A 413 -3.57 -2.27 31.76
C LEU A 413 -4.53 -2.18 32.98
N LYS A 414 -5.84 -2.04 32.71
CA LYS A 414 -6.89 -2.00 33.75
C LYS A 414 -7.04 -3.31 34.52
N ASP A 415 -6.56 -4.42 34.00
CA ASP A 415 -6.65 -5.74 34.62
C ASP A 415 -5.50 -5.98 35.63
N GLY A 416 -4.53 -5.06 35.70
CA GLY A 416 -3.32 -5.19 36.53
C GLY A 416 -2.37 -6.27 36.02
N ASN A 417 -1.38 -6.63 36.82
CA ASN A 417 -0.41 -7.69 36.52
C ASN A 417 0.42 -7.43 35.24
N VAL A 418 0.88 -6.21 35.10
CA VAL A 418 1.65 -5.73 33.94
C VAL A 418 3.12 -5.50 34.28
N ILE A 419 3.37 -4.80 35.39
CA ILE A 419 4.73 -4.47 35.86
C ILE A 419 5.31 -5.66 36.65
N ASN A 420 6.58 -6.00 36.37
CA ASN A 420 7.25 -7.14 36.98
C ASN A 420 7.46 -6.95 38.48
N HIS A 421 7.53 -8.07 39.21
CA HIS A 421 7.88 -8.09 40.62
C HIS A 421 9.34 -7.63 40.79
N GLY A 422 9.60 -6.84 41.85
CA GLY A 422 10.91 -6.28 42.14
C GLY A 422 11.24 -4.99 41.36
N PHE A 423 10.37 -4.56 40.41
CA PHE A 423 10.60 -3.32 39.66
C PHE A 423 10.33 -2.07 40.49
N HIS A 424 9.32 -2.08 41.39
CA HIS A 424 8.97 -0.95 42.22
C HIS A 424 8.51 -1.42 43.64
N PRO A 425 9.25 -1.05 44.71
CA PRO A 425 8.99 -1.57 46.07
C PRO A 425 7.57 -1.29 46.58
N GLU A 426 7.05 -0.10 46.33
CA GLU A 426 5.71 0.30 46.74
C GLU A 426 4.62 -0.53 46.07
N LEU A 427 4.79 -0.84 44.78
CA LEU A 427 3.84 -1.71 44.06
C LEU A 427 3.85 -3.14 44.62
N ASP A 428 5.02 -3.65 44.94
CA ASP A 428 5.16 -5.00 45.53
C ASP A 428 4.53 -5.05 46.91
N GLU A 429 4.66 -3.98 47.72
CA GLU A 429 3.98 -3.89 49.03
C GLU A 429 2.46 -3.84 48.86
N LEU A 430 1.93 -3.06 47.93
CA LEU A 430 0.48 -3.00 47.65
C LEU A 430 -0.06 -4.36 47.20
N ARG A 431 0.67 -5.05 46.35
CA ARG A 431 0.34 -6.41 45.90
C ARG A 431 0.43 -7.43 47.03
N ARG A 432 1.39 -7.29 47.92
CA ARG A 432 1.50 -8.12 49.13
C ARG A 432 0.27 -7.97 50.02
N ILE A 433 -0.21 -6.76 50.21
CA ILE A 433 -1.44 -6.50 50.98
C ILE A 433 -2.65 -7.17 50.34
N GLN A 434 -2.72 -7.21 48.99
CA GLN A 434 -3.78 -7.92 48.28
C GLN A 434 -3.69 -9.43 48.43
N ASN A 435 -2.50 -10.04 48.30
CA ASN A 435 -2.29 -11.48 48.31
C ASN A 435 -2.33 -12.08 49.71
N HIS A 436 -2.00 -11.34 50.76
CA HIS A 436 -2.15 -11.79 52.13
C HIS A 436 -3.60 -11.75 52.62
N GLY A 437 -4.56 -11.40 51.72
CA GLY A 437 -5.98 -11.47 52.00
C GLY A 437 -6.43 -12.87 52.46
N ASP A 438 -5.97 -13.91 51.79
CA ASP A 438 -6.34 -15.27 52.08
C ASP A 438 -5.78 -15.77 53.42
N GLU A 439 -4.56 -15.44 53.79
CA GLU A 439 -3.98 -15.77 55.11
C GLU A 439 -4.72 -15.05 56.23
N PHE A 440 -4.99 -13.75 56.05
CA PHE A 440 -5.77 -12.98 57.05
C PHE A 440 -7.19 -13.57 57.23
N LEU A 441 -7.86 -13.97 56.11
CA LEU A 441 -9.18 -14.56 56.21
C LEU A 441 -9.17 -15.91 56.94
N LEU A 442 -8.18 -16.75 56.72
CA LEU A 442 -8.01 -18.01 57.45
C LEU A 442 -7.72 -17.79 58.94
N ASP A 443 -6.85 -16.85 59.25
CA ASP A 443 -6.53 -16.45 60.62
C ASP A 443 -7.77 -15.84 61.35
N LEU A 444 -8.50 -14.99 60.63
CA LEU A 444 -9.74 -14.40 61.16
C LEU A 444 -10.81 -15.46 61.39
N GLU A 445 -10.95 -16.39 60.43
CA GLU A 445 -11.88 -17.53 60.54
C GLU A 445 -11.53 -18.40 61.73
N ALA A 446 -10.24 -18.70 61.96
CA ALA A 446 -9.80 -19.49 63.11
C ALA A 446 -10.06 -18.75 64.42
N LYS A 447 -9.70 -17.46 64.52
CA LYS A 447 -9.94 -16.60 65.69
C LYS A 447 -11.44 -16.48 66.02
N GLU A 448 -12.25 -16.21 64.97
CA GLU A 448 -13.69 -16.04 65.16
C GLU A 448 -14.41 -17.35 65.53
N ARG A 449 -13.97 -18.51 65.00
CA ARG A 449 -14.43 -19.81 65.44
C ARG A 449 -14.11 -20.11 66.93
N GLU A 450 -12.91 -19.81 67.35
CA GLU A 450 -12.47 -19.93 68.74
C GLU A 450 -13.25 -18.98 69.68
N ARG A 451 -13.37 -17.71 69.26
CA ARG A 451 -14.10 -16.70 70.05
C ARG A 451 -15.58 -16.98 70.22
N THR A 452 -16.21 -17.44 69.14
CA THR A 452 -17.71 -17.60 69.11
C THR A 452 -18.16 -19.02 69.36
N GLY A 453 -17.31 -20.03 69.24
CA GLY A 453 -17.70 -21.46 69.33
C GLY A 453 -18.53 -21.97 68.16
N LEU A 454 -18.68 -21.18 67.08
CA LEU A 454 -19.48 -21.45 65.90
C LEU A 454 -18.71 -22.29 64.87
N SER A 455 -18.90 -23.60 64.82
CA SER A 455 -18.13 -24.55 64.03
C SER A 455 -18.36 -24.43 62.53
N THR A 456 -19.51 -23.88 62.08
CA THR A 456 -19.83 -23.70 60.64
C THR A 456 -19.44 -22.34 60.09
N LEU A 457 -18.82 -21.46 60.89
CA LEU A 457 -18.37 -20.15 60.52
C LEU A 457 -17.35 -20.28 59.37
N LYS A 458 -17.59 -19.53 58.31
CA LYS A 458 -16.66 -19.35 57.19
C LYS A 458 -16.48 -17.90 56.85
N VAL A 459 -15.27 -17.50 56.58
CA VAL A 459 -14.96 -16.16 56.06
C VAL A 459 -14.67 -16.28 54.56
N GLU A 460 -15.49 -15.63 53.74
CA GLU A 460 -15.42 -15.73 52.28
C GLU A 460 -15.52 -14.35 51.61
N PHE A 461 -15.15 -14.29 50.34
CA PHE A 461 -15.24 -13.09 49.50
C PHE A 461 -16.19 -13.32 48.30
N ASN A 462 -17.00 -12.30 48.03
CA ASN A 462 -17.83 -12.28 46.81
C ASN A 462 -17.71 -10.93 46.11
N ARG A 463 -17.50 -10.93 44.79
CA ARG A 463 -17.34 -9.71 43.98
C ARG A 463 -18.47 -8.69 44.11
N VAL A 464 -19.71 -9.12 44.43
CA VAL A 464 -20.89 -8.24 44.56
C VAL A 464 -21.05 -7.70 45.97
N HIS A 465 -20.70 -8.53 46.99
CA HIS A 465 -20.97 -8.25 48.41
C HIS A 465 -19.68 -8.03 49.22
N GLY A 466 -18.49 -8.10 48.67
CA GLY A 466 -17.22 -7.98 49.35
C GLY A 466 -16.93 -9.14 50.30
N PHE A 467 -16.18 -8.91 51.36
CA PHE A 467 -15.86 -9.88 52.39
C PHE A 467 -17.01 -10.07 53.39
N TYR A 468 -17.27 -11.31 53.79
CA TYR A 468 -18.33 -11.63 54.72
C TYR A 468 -18.02 -12.88 55.54
N ILE A 469 -18.62 -12.95 56.72
CA ILE A 469 -18.69 -14.13 57.57
C ILE A 469 -20.01 -14.82 57.29
N GLU A 470 -19.97 -16.07 56.81
CA GLU A 470 -21.18 -16.89 56.56
C GLU A 470 -21.44 -17.85 57.70
N LEU A 471 -22.65 -17.81 58.23
CA LEU A 471 -23.15 -18.71 59.27
C LEU A 471 -24.36 -19.47 58.73
N SER A 472 -24.53 -20.72 59.21
CA SER A 472 -25.76 -21.42 58.97
C SER A 472 -26.92 -20.72 59.68
N LYS A 473 -28.11 -20.80 59.11
CA LYS A 473 -29.30 -20.11 59.69
C LYS A 473 -29.59 -20.47 61.16
N THR A 474 -29.25 -21.66 61.56
CA THR A 474 -29.38 -22.13 62.93
C THR A 474 -28.37 -21.50 63.92
N GLN A 475 -27.21 -21.20 63.46
CA GLN A 475 -26.16 -20.54 64.26
C GLN A 475 -26.19 -19.01 64.13
N ALA A 476 -26.89 -18.45 63.15
CA ALA A 476 -27.05 -17.02 63.01
C ALA A 476 -27.76 -16.31 64.13
N GLU A 477 -28.64 -17.07 64.90
CA GLU A 477 -29.30 -16.59 66.11
C GLU A 477 -28.30 -16.42 67.26
N GLN A 478 -27.16 -17.09 67.24
CA GLN A 478 -26.11 -17.05 68.25
C GLN A 478 -24.98 -16.08 67.87
N ALA A 479 -25.17 -15.33 66.77
CA ALA A 479 -24.15 -14.37 66.30
C ALA A 479 -23.88 -13.28 67.34
N PRO A 480 -22.65 -12.94 67.64
CA PRO A 480 -22.29 -11.88 68.55
C PRO A 480 -22.90 -10.53 68.18
N ALA A 481 -23.03 -9.61 69.16
CA ALA A 481 -23.63 -8.27 68.96
C ALA A 481 -22.85 -7.36 68.02
N ASP A 482 -21.56 -7.63 67.82
CA ASP A 482 -20.67 -6.95 66.88
C ASP A 482 -20.78 -7.43 65.40
N TYR A 483 -21.54 -8.47 65.16
CA TYR A 483 -21.84 -8.96 63.80
C TYR A 483 -22.98 -8.15 63.18
N GLN A 484 -22.65 -7.35 62.19
CA GLN A 484 -23.65 -6.60 61.41
C GLN A 484 -24.11 -7.46 60.24
N ARG A 485 -25.45 -7.72 60.19
CA ARG A 485 -26.04 -8.52 59.11
C ARG A 485 -25.96 -7.79 57.77
N ARG A 486 -25.37 -8.45 56.77
CA ARG A 486 -25.17 -7.91 55.39
C ARG A 486 -26.18 -8.49 54.41
N GLN A 487 -26.48 -9.80 54.53
CA GLN A 487 -27.40 -10.50 53.60
C GLN A 487 -28.01 -11.74 54.26
N THR A 488 -29.29 -11.99 54.00
CA THR A 488 -29.99 -13.21 54.40
C THR A 488 -30.22 -14.12 53.18
N LEU A 489 -29.74 -15.35 53.21
CA LEU A 489 -29.90 -16.37 52.20
C LEU A 489 -30.91 -17.44 52.67
N LYS A 490 -31.29 -18.38 51.79
CA LYS A 490 -32.24 -19.45 52.11
C LYS A 490 -31.77 -20.32 53.30
N ASN A 491 -30.46 -20.67 53.31
CA ASN A 491 -29.88 -21.62 54.29
C ASN A 491 -28.74 -20.99 55.14
N ALA A 492 -28.34 -19.76 54.88
CA ALA A 492 -27.25 -19.10 55.57
C ALA A 492 -27.52 -17.60 55.75
N GLU A 493 -26.81 -16.97 56.68
CA GLU A 493 -26.78 -15.52 56.84
C GLU A 493 -25.35 -15.03 56.77
N ARG A 494 -25.18 -13.83 56.18
CA ARG A 494 -23.89 -13.20 55.96
C ARG A 494 -23.76 -11.97 56.84
N PHE A 495 -22.64 -11.89 57.51
CA PHE A 495 -22.32 -10.82 58.47
C PHE A 495 -21.00 -10.15 58.13
N ILE A 496 -20.79 -8.94 58.66
CA ILE A 496 -19.53 -8.24 58.62
C ILE A 496 -19.20 -7.75 60.02
N THR A 497 -17.94 -7.86 60.40
CA THR A 497 -17.43 -7.27 61.64
C THR A 497 -16.68 -5.99 61.34
N PRO A 498 -16.49 -5.09 62.34
CA PRO A 498 -15.67 -3.88 62.16
C PRO A 498 -14.24 -4.19 61.73
N GLU A 499 -13.64 -5.33 62.21
CA GLU A 499 -12.31 -5.78 61.81
C GLU A 499 -12.26 -6.21 60.34
N LEU A 500 -13.22 -7.01 59.93
CA LEU A 500 -13.35 -7.47 58.56
C LEU A 500 -13.64 -6.31 57.60
N LYS A 501 -14.43 -5.32 58.03
CA LYS A 501 -14.68 -4.11 57.23
C LYS A 501 -13.43 -3.23 57.06
N ALA A 502 -12.69 -3.01 58.17
CA ALA A 502 -11.42 -2.27 58.11
C ALA A 502 -10.39 -2.95 57.17
N PHE A 503 -10.39 -4.28 57.20
CA PHE A 503 -9.57 -5.08 56.25
C PHE A 503 -10.06 -4.95 54.82
N GLU A 504 -11.37 -5.06 54.55
CA GLU A 504 -11.99 -4.84 53.26
C GLU A 504 -11.59 -3.47 52.67
N ASP A 505 -11.76 -2.41 53.43
CA ASP A 505 -11.41 -1.03 53.02
C ASP A 505 -9.91 -0.92 52.69
N LYS A 506 -9.03 -1.56 53.47
CA LYS A 506 -7.59 -1.55 53.25
C LYS A 506 -7.20 -2.31 51.95
N VAL A 507 -7.79 -3.47 51.72
CA VAL A 507 -7.51 -4.28 50.51
C VAL A 507 -8.02 -3.59 49.25
N LEU A 508 -9.25 -3.08 49.26
CA LEU A 508 -9.83 -2.35 48.11
C LEU A 508 -9.02 -1.07 47.82
N THR A 509 -8.64 -0.32 48.84
CA THR A 509 -7.80 0.87 48.65
C THR A 509 -6.42 0.50 48.09
N ALA A 510 -5.80 -0.60 48.56
CA ALA A 510 -4.53 -1.08 48.06
C ALA A 510 -4.64 -1.53 46.60
N GLN A 511 -5.76 -2.13 46.19
CA GLN A 511 -6.02 -2.53 44.83
C GLN A 511 -6.10 -1.33 43.85
N ASP A 512 -6.88 -0.32 44.21
CA ASP A 512 -7.01 0.91 43.41
C ASP A 512 -5.68 1.65 43.32
N GLN A 513 -4.95 1.75 44.44
CA GLN A 513 -3.60 2.35 44.42
C GLN A 513 -2.60 1.54 43.59
N ALA A 514 -2.62 0.22 43.68
CA ALA A 514 -1.75 -0.64 42.87
C ALA A 514 -2.02 -0.46 41.37
N LEU A 515 -3.28 -0.43 40.93
CA LEU A 515 -3.65 -0.20 39.55
C LEU A 515 -3.24 1.19 39.06
N ALA A 516 -3.44 2.23 39.90
CA ALA A 516 -3.05 3.60 39.57
C ALA A 516 -1.52 3.71 39.41
N LEU A 517 -0.76 3.13 40.36
CA LEU A 517 0.70 3.11 40.34
C LEU A 517 1.23 2.29 39.15
N GLU A 518 0.63 1.14 38.88
CA GLU A 518 1.01 0.29 37.76
C GLU A 518 0.83 1.01 36.44
N LYS A 519 -0.26 1.79 36.27
CA LYS A 519 -0.49 2.64 35.10
C LYS A 519 0.60 3.73 35.00
N GLN A 520 0.92 4.40 36.09
CA GLN A 520 1.96 5.44 36.12
C GLN A 520 3.34 4.87 35.73
N LEU A 521 3.70 3.71 36.25
CA LEU A 521 4.96 3.03 35.94
C LEU A 521 5.00 2.59 34.48
N PHE A 522 3.90 2.06 33.95
CA PHE A 522 3.80 1.67 32.54
C PHE A 522 3.96 2.87 31.60
N ASP A 523 3.31 4.00 31.91
CA ASP A 523 3.46 5.25 31.18
C ASP A 523 4.92 5.75 31.21
N GLY A 524 5.59 5.58 32.37
CA GLY A 524 7.03 5.87 32.55
C GLY A 524 7.90 4.99 31.64
N VAL A 525 7.62 3.69 31.55
CA VAL A 525 8.31 2.76 30.64
C VAL A 525 8.11 3.18 29.19
N LEU A 526 6.89 3.49 28.76
CA LEU A 526 6.61 3.98 27.40
C LEU A 526 7.36 5.26 27.07
N LYS A 527 7.43 6.20 28.02
CA LYS A 527 8.19 7.45 27.85
C LYS A 527 9.67 7.20 27.64
N ASN A 528 10.27 6.27 28.40
CA ASN A 528 11.67 5.89 28.23
C ASN A 528 11.91 5.20 26.88
N LEU A 529 11.01 4.31 26.45
CA LEU A 529 11.12 3.61 25.16
C LEU A 529 11.08 4.55 23.95
N ARG A 530 10.41 5.71 24.07
CA ARG A 530 10.40 6.71 22.99
C ARG A 530 11.80 7.20 22.62
N THR A 531 12.73 7.27 23.57
CA THR A 531 14.12 7.66 23.28
C THR A 531 14.89 6.60 22.50
N ALA A 532 14.46 5.34 22.56
CA ALA A 532 15.06 4.21 21.85
C ALA A 532 14.40 3.91 20.47
N LEU A 533 13.38 4.68 20.08
CA LEU A 533 12.67 4.45 18.80
C LEU A 533 13.59 4.37 17.57
N PRO A 534 14.60 5.23 17.40
CA PRO A 534 15.51 5.13 16.24
C PRO A 534 16.27 3.80 16.20
N GLN A 535 16.67 3.26 17.34
CA GLN A 535 17.36 1.98 17.46
C GLN A 535 16.40 0.82 17.12
N LEU A 536 15.18 0.85 17.66
CA LEU A 536 14.15 -0.15 17.36
C LEU A 536 13.79 -0.18 15.88
N GLN A 537 13.67 0.97 15.23
CA GLN A 537 13.39 1.06 13.80
C GLN A 537 14.54 0.54 12.94
N LYS A 538 15.79 0.83 13.30
CA LYS A 538 16.96 0.27 12.62
C LYS A 538 16.96 -1.27 12.72
N ALA A 539 16.69 -1.80 13.92
CA ALA A 539 16.60 -3.25 14.12
C ALA A 539 15.46 -3.89 13.31
N ALA A 540 14.30 -3.26 13.28
CA ALA A 540 13.17 -3.72 12.49
C ALA A 540 13.48 -3.74 10.98
N LYS A 541 14.10 -2.66 10.45
CA LYS A 541 14.55 -2.58 9.05
C LYS A 541 15.60 -3.64 8.73
N ALA A 542 16.53 -3.89 9.64
CA ALA A 542 17.56 -4.92 9.48
C ALA A 542 16.96 -6.34 9.50
N ALA A 543 16.04 -6.62 10.43
CA ALA A 543 15.34 -7.89 10.51
C ALA A 543 14.49 -8.15 9.25
N ALA A 544 13.76 -7.14 8.76
CA ALA A 544 12.99 -7.22 7.52
C ALA A 544 13.90 -7.49 6.30
N ALA A 545 15.07 -6.84 6.22
CA ALA A 545 16.01 -7.06 5.14
C ALA A 545 16.61 -8.47 5.17
N LEU A 546 16.97 -8.98 6.35
CA LEU A 546 17.44 -10.36 6.52
C LEU A 546 16.37 -11.38 6.11
N ASP A 547 15.11 -11.11 6.43
CA ASP A 547 13.98 -11.97 6.09
C ASP A 547 13.77 -12.04 4.57
N VAL A 548 13.82 -10.91 3.87
CA VAL A 548 13.73 -10.90 2.40
C VAL A 548 14.92 -11.60 1.77
N LEU A 549 16.16 -11.35 2.26
CA LEU A 549 17.37 -11.99 1.72
C LEU A 549 17.38 -13.50 1.96
N SER A 550 16.92 -13.97 3.14
CA SER A 550 16.77 -15.40 3.42
C SER A 550 15.69 -16.04 2.54
N THR A 551 14.60 -15.32 2.27
CA THR A 551 13.55 -15.75 1.34
C THR A 551 14.09 -15.88 -0.09
N PHE A 552 14.88 -14.92 -0.56
CA PHE A 552 15.53 -15.02 -1.88
C PHE A 552 16.50 -16.19 -1.96
N SER A 553 17.23 -16.49 -0.88
CA SER A 553 18.13 -17.65 -0.81
C SER A 553 17.34 -18.97 -0.84
N ALA A 554 16.23 -19.06 -0.12
CA ALA A 554 15.33 -20.22 -0.18
C ALA A 554 14.79 -20.44 -1.59
N LEU A 555 14.28 -19.38 -2.25
CA LEU A 555 13.78 -19.43 -3.62
C LEU A 555 14.87 -19.87 -4.62
N ALA A 556 16.10 -19.36 -4.47
CA ALA A 556 17.23 -19.75 -5.31
C ALA A 556 17.44 -21.27 -5.28
N LYS A 557 17.46 -21.86 -4.09
CA LYS A 557 17.67 -23.28 -3.87
C LYS A 557 16.46 -24.14 -4.26
N GLU A 558 15.26 -23.77 -3.80
CA GLU A 558 14.05 -24.58 -3.97
C GLU A 558 13.49 -24.54 -5.39
N ARG A 559 13.69 -23.42 -6.13
CA ARG A 559 13.13 -23.19 -7.46
C ARG A 559 14.18 -23.10 -8.55
N ASN A 560 15.43 -23.43 -8.25
CA ASN A 560 16.55 -23.37 -9.20
C ASN A 560 16.62 -22.01 -9.91
N PHE A 561 16.61 -20.92 -9.10
CA PHE A 561 16.88 -19.58 -9.62
C PHE A 561 18.39 -19.36 -9.64
N VAL A 562 18.88 -18.68 -10.66
CA VAL A 562 20.31 -18.44 -10.85
C VAL A 562 20.66 -16.97 -10.58
N ARG A 563 21.89 -16.72 -10.15
CA ARG A 563 22.42 -15.38 -9.94
C ARG A 563 22.60 -14.69 -11.29
N PRO A 564 21.89 -13.58 -11.59
CA PRO A 564 22.10 -12.84 -12.82
C PRO A 564 23.39 -12.03 -12.77
N GLU A 565 24.05 -11.88 -13.92
CA GLU A 565 25.20 -11.02 -14.11
C GLU A 565 24.78 -9.64 -14.64
N PHE A 566 25.55 -8.59 -14.28
CA PHE A 566 25.30 -7.23 -14.76
C PHE A 566 26.45 -6.76 -15.65
N ALA A 567 26.14 -6.50 -16.94
CA ALA A 567 27.05 -5.93 -17.91
C ALA A 567 27.00 -4.40 -17.93
N ASP A 568 28.09 -3.75 -18.32
CA ASP A 568 28.16 -2.28 -18.42
C ASP A 568 27.71 -1.75 -19.81
N TYR A 569 27.40 -2.63 -20.73
CA TYR A 569 26.87 -2.36 -22.06
C TYR A 569 25.39 -2.81 -22.16
N PRO A 570 24.60 -2.22 -23.05
CA PRO A 570 23.21 -2.59 -23.24
C PRO A 570 23.08 -4.01 -23.75
N VAL A 571 22.45 -4.89 -22.96
CA VAL A 571 22.17 -6.30 -23.28
C VAL A 571 21.07 -6.83 -22.37
N VAL A 572 20.23 -7.72 -22.89
CA VAL A 572 19.35 -8.60 -22.12
C VAL A 572 19.47 -9.98 -22.74
N HIS A 573 20.33 -10.80 -22.16
CA HIS A 573 20.54 -12.19 -22.54
C HIS A 573 20.03 -13.09 -21.44
N ILE A 574 19.10 -14.00 -21.76
CA ILE A 574 18.45 -14.90 -20.80
C ILE A 574 18.43 -16.30 -21.43
N GLU A 575 19.08 -17.25 -20.79
CA GLU A 575 19.07 -18.65 -21.20
C GLU A 575 17.98 -19.42 -20.46
N ASN A 576 17.10 -20.10 -21.19
CA ASN A 576 16.03 -20.92 -20.64
C ASN A 576 15.22 -20.20 -19.56
N GLY A 577 14.85 -18.94 -19.83
CA GLY A 577 14.02 -18.14 -18.92
C GLY A 577 12.66 -18.79 -18.70
N ARG A 578 12.13 -18.69 -17.48
CA ARG A 578 10.84 -19.22 -17.05
C ARG A 578 9.99 -18.10 -16.45
N HIS A 579 8.68 -18.16 -16.62
CA HIS A 579 7.78 -17.18 -16.04
C HIS A 579 7.50 -17.53 -14.57
N PRO A 580 7.96 -16.72 -13.59
CA PRO A 580 7.96 -17.10 -12.16
C PRO A 580 6.57 -17.44 -11.60
N VAL A 581 5.50 -16.85 -12.17
CA VAL A 581 4.13 -17.09 -11.70
C VAL A 581 3.49 -18.25 -12.48
N VAL A 582 3.60 -18.27 -13.80
CA VAL A 582 2.92 -19.27 -14.65
C VAL A 582 3.52 -20.67 -14.45
N GLU A 583 4.84 -20.77 -14.28
CA GLU A 583 5.49 -22.08 -14.04
C GLU A 583 4.95 -22.80 -12.79
N GLN A 584 4.43 -22.07 -11.80
CA GLN A 584 3.83 -22.66 -10.61
C GLN A 584 2.38 -23.13 -10.81
N GLN A 585 1.76 -22.75 -11.93
CA GLN A 585 0.37 -23.07 -12.22
C GLN A 585 0.20 -24.19 -13.26
N VAL A 586 1.27 -24.49 -14.00
CA VAL A 586 1.24 -25.52 -15.05
C VAL A 586 2.14 -26.70 -14.67
N ARG A 587 1.78 -27.91 -15.13
CA ARG A 587 2.59 -29.10 -14.84
C ARG A 587 3.95 -29.09 -15.56
N HIS A 588 3.98 -28.53 -16.77
CA HIS A 588 5.18 -28.42 -17.58
C HIS A 588 5.24 -27.02 -18.17
N PHE A 589 6.29 -26.29 -17.86
CA PHE A 589 6.55 -24.98 -18.42
C PHE A 589 7.68 -25.09 -19.45
N THR A 590 7.49 -24.52 -20.62
CA THR A 590 8.53 -24.47 -21.66
C THR A 590 9.39 -23.24 -21.45
N ALA A 591 10.65 -23.44 -21.11
CA ALA A 591 11.63 -22.37 -20.96
C ALA A 591 12.04 -21.82 -22.33
N ASN A 592 12.35 -20.52 -22.39
CA ASN A 592 12.68 -19.84 -23.64
C ASN A 592 13.90 -18.93 -23.49
N HIS A 593 14.67 -18.84 -24.56
CA HIS A 593 15.81 -17.91 -24.68
C HIS A 593 15.36 -16.50 -25.03
N THR A 594 16.15 -15.51 -24.65
CA THR A 594 15.97 -14.10 -25.04
C THR A 594 17.34 -13.49 -25.32
N ASP A 595 17.50 -12.93 -26.52
CA ASP A 595 18.72 -12.22 -26.91
C ASP A 595 18.37 -10.84 -27.45
N LEU A 596 18.64 -9.82 -26.66
CA LEU A 596 18.53 -8.41 -27.03
C LEU A 596 19.87 -7.74 -26.76
N ASP A 597 20.47 -7.21 -27.83
CA ASP A 597 21.77 -6.54 -27.79
C ASP A 597 21.78 -5.35 -28.79
N HIS A 598 22.96 -4.83 -29.10
CA HIS A 598 23.11 -3.74 -30.05
C HIS A 598 22.71 -4.14 -31.49
N LYS A 599 22.69 -5.46 -31.82
CA LYS A 599 22.28 -5.99 -33.12
C LYS A 599 20.80 -6.37 -33.16
N HIS A 600 20.24 -6.71 -32.05
CA HIS A 600 18.85 -7.18 -31.90
C HIS A 600 18.12 -6.28 -30.90
N ARG A 601 17.71 -5.09 -31.38
CA ARG A 601 16.99 -4.11 -30.52
C ARG A 601 15.50 -4.33 -30.48
N LEU A 602 14.94 -4.80 -31.60
CA LEU A 602 13.51 -5.06 -31.75
C LEU A 602 13.29 -6.52 -32.11
N MET A 603 12.56 -7.24 -31.26
CA MET A 603 12.10 -8.60 -31.48
C MET A 603 10.62 -8.59 -31.88
N LEU A 604 10.33 -8.92 -33.15
CA LEU A 604 8.97 -9.08 -33.64
C LEU A 604 8.48 -10.49 -33.32
N LEU A 605 7.42 -10.60 -32.54
CA LEU A 605 6.85 -11.84 -32.06
C LEU A 605 5.58 -12.17 -32.81
N THR A 606 5.59 -13.25 -33.59
CA THR A 606 4.42 -13.76 -34.32
C THR A 606 3.96 -15.11 -33.79
N GLY A 607 2.79 -15.55 -34.17
CA GLY A 607 2.21 -16.83 -33.74
C GLY A 607 0.79 -16.70 -33.18
N PRO A 608 0.17 -17.83 -32.80
CA PRO A 608 -1.21 -17.86 -32.29
C PRO A 608 -1.37 -17.15 -30.94
N ASN A 609 -2.57 -16.61 -30.66
CA ASN A 609 -2.86 -15.92 -29.39
C ASN A 609 -2.67 -16.84 -28.18
N MET A 610 -3.02 -18.10 -28.26
CA MET A 610 -2.81 -19.07 -27.19
C MET A 610 -1.38 -19.64 -27.14
N GLY A 611 -0.47 -19.22 -28.05
CA GLY A 611 0.92 -19.66 -28.09
C GLY A 611 1.77 -19.17 -26.92
N GLY A 612 1.33 -18.13 -26.19
CA GLY A 612 2.04 -17.59 -25.01
C GLY A 612 2.90 -16.36 -25.29
N LYS A 613 2.64 -15.58 -26.38
CA LYS A 613 3.38 -14.33 -26.70
C LYS A 613 3.46 -13.36 -25.51
N SER A 614 2.32 -12.99 -24.96
CA SER A 614 2.22 -12.06 -23.82
C SER A 614 2.87 -12.61 -22.54
N THR A 615 2.79 -13.94 -22.32
CA THR A 615 3.45 -14.63 -21.20
C THR A 615 4.97 -14.54 -21.33
N TYR A 616 5.50 -14.79 -22.54
CA TYR A 616 6.93 -14.67 -22.80
C TYR A 616 7.45 -13.23 -22.63
N MET A 617 6.75 -12.24 -23.15
CA MET A 617 7.15 -10.85 -22.97
C MET A 617 7.17 -10.46 -21.48
N ARG A 618 6.10 -10.81 -20.73
CA ARG A 618 6.06 -10.56 -19.26
C ARG A 618 7.19 -11.29 -18.55
N GLN A 619 7.51 -12.52 -18.93
CA GLN A 619 8.63 -13.30 -18.38
C GLN A 619 9.94 -12.51 -18.45
N VAL A 620 10.27 -11.92 -19.61
CA VAL A 620 11.49 -11.14 -19.79
C VAL A 620 11.51 -9.93 -18.86
N ALA A 621 10.41 -9.16 -18.82
CA ALA A 621 10.31 -8.00 -17.92
C ALA A 621 10.39 -8.38 -16.44
N LEU A 622 9.77 -9.49 -16.03
CA LEU A 622 9.80 -9.96 -14.63
C LEU A 622 11.18 -10.48 -14.24
N ILE A 623 11.92 -11.14 -15.12
CA ILE A 623 13.30 -11.57 -14.89
C ILE A 623 14.19 -10.34 -14.67
N VAL A 624 14.09 -9.32 -15.51
CA VAL A 624 14.83 -8.07 -15.35
C VAL A 624 14.45 -7.36 -14.05
N LEU A 625 13.16 -7.28 -13.73
CA LEU A 625 12.68 -6.69 -12.48
C LEU A 625 13.28 -7.41 -11.26
N LEU A 626 13.21 -8.75 -11.23
CA LEU A 626 13.76 -9.57 -10.15
C LEU A 626 15.27 -9.34 -9.98
N ALA A 627 16.04 -9.37 -11.06
CA ALA A 627 17.48 -9.10 -11.03
C ALA A 627 17.78 -7.76 -10.36
N HIS A 628 17.01 -6.71 -10.68
CA HIS A 628 17.18 -5.37 -10.11
C HIS A 628 16.68 -5.22 -8.67
N THR A 629 15.94 -6.20 -8.14
CA THR A 629 15.66 -6.28 -6.69
C THR A 629 16.81 -6.89 -5.89
N GLY A 630 17.75 -7.54 -6.55
CA GLY A 630 18.82 -8.35 -5.96
C GLY A 630 18.44 -9.81 -5.77
N CYS A 631 17.25 -10.22 -6.25
CA CYS A 631 16.81 -11.62 -6.30
C CYS A 631 17.57 -12.38 -7.39
N PHE A 632 17.74 -13.69 -7.22
CA PHE A 632 18.09 -14.59 -8.30
C PHE A 632 16.88 -14.75 -9.24
N VAL A 633 17.13 -15.21 -10.45
CA VAL A 633 16.13 -15.22 -11.52
C VAL A 633 15.82 -16.62 -12.04
N PRO A 634 14.58 -16.88 -12.48
CA PRO A 634 14.16 -18.18 -13.03
C PRO A 634 14.71 -18.35 -14.47
N ALA A 635 15.97 -18.73 -14.57
CA ALA A 635 16.68 -18.98 -15.82
C ALA A 635 17.84 -19.96 -15.57
N ASP A 636 18.51 -20.42 -16.64
CA ASP A 636 19.77 -21.18 -16.51
C ASP A 636 20.98 -20.22 -16.45
N ALA A 637 20.88 -19.08 -17.16
CA ALA A 637 21.81 -17.96 -17.06
C ALA A 637 21.10 -16.66 -17.44
N ALA A 638 21.56 -15.54 -16.91
CA ALA A 638 21.05 -14.23 -17.30
C ALA A 638 22.14 -13.16 -17.20
N THR A 639 22.30 -12.35 -18.25
CA THR A 639 23.17 -11.17 -18.28
C THR A 639 22.34 -9.95 -18.67
N ILE A 640 22.35 -8.93 -17.76
CA ILE A 640 21.49 -7.75 -17.89
C ILE A 640 22.35 -6.49 -17.88
N GLY A 641 22.17 -5.67 -18.92
CA GLY A 641 22.80 -4.36 -19.08
C GLY A 641 22.13 -3.27 -18.22
N PRO A 642 22.48 -1.98 -18.49
CA PRO A 642 21.78 -0.86 -17.85
C PRO A 642 20.31 -0.82 -18.29
N VAL A 643 19.40 -0.80 -17.30
CA VAL A 643 17.97 -0.59 -17.51
C VAL A 643 17.51 0.61 -16.69
N ASP A 644 16.82 1.56 -17.34
CA ASP A 644 16.29 2.75 -16.69
C ASP A 644 14.77 2.69 -16.47
N GLN A 645 14.02 2.11 -17.43
CA GLN A 645 12.57 2.02 -17.39
C GLN A 645 12.07 0.71 -18.03
N ILE A 646 10.94 0.24 -17.54
CA ILE A 646 10.19 -0.87 -18.14
C ILE A 646 8.81 -0.33 -18.51
N PHE A 647 8.42 -0.49 -19.75
CA PHE A 647 7.11 -0.12 -20.28
C PHE A 647 6.38 -1.34 -20.83
N THR A 648 5.08 -1.39 -20.59
CA THR A 648 4.25 -2.45 -21.14
C THR A 648 2.95 -1.88 -21.70
N ARG A 649 2.63 -2.27 -22.93
CA ARG A 649 1.32 -2.14 -23.53
C ARG A 649 0.81 -3.54 -23.86
N ILE A 650 0.09 -4.17 -22.90
CA ILE A 650 -0.39 -5.54 -22.96
C ILE A 650 -1.88 -5.57 -22.64
N GLY A 651 -2.71 -6.03 -23.60
CA GLY A 651 -4.15 -6.19 -23.45
C GLY A 651 -4.93 -4.86 -23.49
N ALA A 652 -6.19 -4.92 -23.89
CA ALA A 652 -7.15 -3.83 -23.78
C ALA A 652 -7.87 -3.96 -22.44
N SER A 653 -7.68 -3.04 -21.52
CA SER A 653 -8.62 -2.87 -20.40
C SER A 653 -9.74 -1.96 -20.88
N ASP A 654 -10.97 -2.50 -20.95
CA ASP A 654 -12.16 -1.67 -21.13
C ASP A 654 -12.28 -0.77 -19.91
N ASP A 655 -11.83 0.47 -20.02
CA ASP A 655 -12.06 1.49 -19.02
C ASP A 655 -13.43 2.15 -19.28
N LEU A 656 -14.48 1.39 -18.99
CA LEU A 656 -15.88 1.87 -19.09
C LEU A 656 -16.16 3.09 -18.21
N ALA A 657 -15.32 3.34 -17.19
CA ALA A 657 -15.52 4.44 -16.25
C ALA A 657 -15.07 5.80 -16.82
N SER A 658 -14.12 5.83 -17.77
CA SER A 658 -13.57 7.09 -18.32
C SER A 658 -14.24 7.57 -19.60
N ASN A 659 -15.24 6.85 -20.14
CA ASN A 659 -15.89 7.17 -21.44
C ASN A 659 -14.91 7.32 -22.61
N ARG A 660 -13.69 6.73 -22.53
CA ARG A 660 -12.69 6.76 -23.60
C ARG A 660 -12.80 5.49 -24.43
N SER A 661 -12.68 5.61 -25.75
CA SER A 661 -12.53 4.47 -26.63
C SER A 661 -11.30 3.65 -26.26
N THR A 662 -11.38 2.33 -26.30
CA THR A 662 -10.24 1.41 -26.09
C THR A 662 -9.04 1.77 -26.98
N PHE A 663 -9.30 2.19 -28.21
CA PHE A 663 -8.28 2.68 -29.14
C PHE A 663 -7.61 3.97 -28.64
N MET A 664 -8.36 4.93 -28.09
CA MET A 664 -7.78 6.16 -27.56
C MET A 664 -6.90 5.89 -26.32
N VAL A 665 -7.29 4.96 -25.45
CA VAL A 665 -6.46 4.51 -24.31
C VAL A 665 -5.17 3.87 -24.84
N GLU A 666 -5.28 2.98 -25.81
CA GLU A 666 -4.13 2.34 -26.47
C GLU A 666 -3.15 3.36 -27.06
N MET A 667 -3.65 4.32 -27.82
CA MET A 667 -2.80 5.35 -28.41
C MET A 667 -2.18 6.29 -27.38
N SER A 668 -2.89 6.61 -26.28
CA SER A 668 -2.34 7.43 -25.21
C SER A 668 -1.21 6.73 -24.46
N GLU A 669 -1.36 5.44 -24.14
CA GLU A 669 -0.30 4.63 -23.53
C GLU A 669 0.90 4.49 -24.49
N THR A 670 0.65 4.23 -25.76
CA THR A 670 1.70 4.15 -26.78
C THR A 670 2.45 5.48 -26.95
N ALA A 671 1.73 6.59 -27.02
CA ALA A 671 2.35 7.91 -27.08
C ALA A 671 3.23 8.20 -25.87
N TYR A 672 2.77 7.86 -24.66
CA TYR A 672 3.56 7.98 -23.45
C TYR A 672 4.86 7.18 -23.54
N ILE A 673 4.81 5.93 -24.01
CA ILE A 673 5.99 5.08 -24.22
C ILE A 673 6.96 5.71 -25.20
N LEU A 674 6.48 6.14 -26.40
CA LEU A 674 7.33 6.73 -27.42
C LEU A 674 8.01 8.02 -26.98
N HIS A 675 7.38 8.82 -26.12
CA HIS A 675 7.97 10.04 -25.58
C HIS A 675 8.99 9.80 -24.46
N HIS A 676 8.88 8.72 -23.69
CA HIS A 676 9.68 8.50 -22.48
C HIS A 676 10.71 7.38 -22.59
N ALA A 677 10.54 6.44 -23.52
CA ALA A 677 11.49 5.34 -23.69
C ALA A 677 12.85 5.84 -24.19
N THR A 678 13.91 5.29 -23.63
CA THR A 678 15.31 5.57 -23.97
C THR A 678 15.98 4.31 -24.53
N GLU A 679 17.24 4.42 -24.91
CA GLU A 679 18.05 3.27 -25.36
C GLU A 679 18.32 2.22 -24.26
N GLN A 680 18.07 2.56 -22.99
CA GLN A 680 18.18 1.66 -21.84
C GLN A 680 16.82 1.14 -21.38
N SER A 681 15.73 1.51 -22.06
CA SER A 681 14.39 1.08 -21.69
C SER A 681 14.04 -0.28 -22.30
N ILE A 682 13.22 -1.04 -21.55
CA ILE A 682 12.59 -2.28 -22.05
C ILE A 682 11.13 -1.97 -22.35
N VAL A 683 10.70 -2.26 -23.57
CA VAL A 683 9.36 -1.95 -24.07
C VAL A 683 8.66 -3.23 -24.53
N LEU A 684 7.49 -3.51 -23.98
CA LEU A 684 6.65 -4.65 -24.37
C LEU A 684 5.38 -4.13 -25.05
N MET A 685 5.22 -4.39 -26.33
CA MET A 685 4.07 -3.98 -27.14
C MET A 685 3.29 -5.20 -27.60
N ASP A 686 2.04 -5.32 -27.19
CA ASP A 686 1.19 -6.48 -27.53
C ASP A 686 -0.01 -6.02 -28.35
N GLU A 687 -0.03 -6.48 -29.61
CA GLU A 687 -1.15 -6.37 -30.55
C GLU A 687 -1.64 -4.92 -30.80
N VAL A 688 -0.71 -4.01 -31.01
CA VAL A 688 -1.00 -2.58 -31.25
C VAL A 688 -1.70 -2.39 -32.61
N GLY A 689 -2.72 -1.50 -32.62
CA GLY A 689 -3.48 -1.14 -33.83
C GLY A 689 -4.76 -1.96 -34.06
N ARG A 690 -5.19 -2.78 -33.09
CA ARG A 690 -6.42 -3.60 -33.24
C ARG A 690 -7.73 -2.81 -33.13
N GLY A 691 -7.71 -1.65 -32.52
CA GLY A 691 -8.91 -0.86 -32.23
C GLY A 691 -9.46 -0.01 -33.39
N THR A 692 -8.86 -0.12 -34.58
CA THR A 692 -9.19 0.68 -35.78
C THR A 692 -9.29 -0.16 -37.06
N SER A 693 -9.37 0.47 -38.24
CA SER A 693 -9.37 -0.26 -39.52
C SER A 693 -8.05 -1.02 -39.71
N THR A 694 -8.07 -2.12 -40.43
CA THR A 694 -6.90 -2.99 -40.65
C THR A 694 -5.70 -2.24 -41.23
N PHE A 695 -5.93 -1.36 -42.21
CA PHE A 695 -4.84 -0.60 -42.84
C PHE A 695 -4.28 0.50 -41.95
N ASP A 696 -5.14 1.24 -41.22
CA ASP A 696 -4.69 2.25 -40.28
C ASP A 696 -3.92 1.58 -39.14
N GLY A 697 -4.43 0.47 -38.61
CA GLY A 697 -3.79 -0.31 -37.56
C GLY A 697 -2.40 -0.80 -37.96
N LEU A 698 -2.28 -1.34 -39.19
CA LEU A 698 -1.00 -1.77 -39.74
C LEU A 698 -0.02 -0.60 -39.90
N ALA A 699 -0.47 0.50 -40.50
CA ALA A 699 0.37 1.69 -40.72
C ALA A 699 0.89 2.25 -39.36
N LEU A 700 0.02 2.36 -38.34
CA LEU A 700 0.40 2.77 -37.02
C LEU A 700 1.38 1.80 -36.36
N ALA A 701 1.10 0.50 -36.39
CA ALA A 701 1.97 -0.50 -35.80
C ALA A 701 3.37 -0.48 -36.44
N HIS A 702 3.45 -0.29 -37.78
CA HIS A 702 4.72 -0.15 -38.48
C HIS A 702 5.49 1.10 -38.04
N ALA A 703 4.85 2.27 -38.04
CA ALA A 703 5.45 3.52 -37.61
C ALA A 703 5.93 3.50 -36.17
N ILE A 704 5.15 2.88 -35.24
CA ILE A 704 5.52 2.71 -33.84
C ILE A 704 6.73 1.80 -33.71
N ALA A 705 6.76 0.64 -34.38
CA ALA A 705 7.88 -0.28 -34.33
C ALA A 705 9.17 0.38 -34.87
N GLU A 706 9.06 1.12 -35.98
CA GLU A 706 10.16 1.86 -36.56
C GLU A 706 10.66 2.99 -35.65
N HIS A 707 9.76 3.74 -34.99
CA HIS A 707 10.12 4.78 -34.03
C HIS A 707 10.87 4.20 -32.82
N LEU A 708 10.40 3.09 -32.23
CA LEU A 708 11.08 2.39 -31.15
C LEU A 708 12.50 1.94 -31.57
N LEU A 709 12.65 1.48 -32.80
CA LEU A 709 13.92 1.01 -33.32
C LEU A 709 14.91 2.12 -33.66
N GLN A 710 14.46 3.19 -34.32
CA GLN A 710 15.35 4.25 -34.87
C GLN A 710 15.55 5.42 -33.91
N LYS A 711 14.48 5.87 -33.24
CA LYS A 711 14.51 7.07 -32.36
C LYS A 711 14.79 6.71 -30.91
N ASN A 712 13.94 5.87 -30.30
CA ASN A 712 14.14 5.45 -28.91
C ASN A 712 15.33 4.50 -28.76
N LYS A 713 15.57 3.65 -29.76
CA LYS A 713 16.59 2.58 -29.73
C LYS A 713 16.46 1.67 -28.51
N SER A 714 15.22 1.52 -28.00
CA SER A 714 14.92 0.72 -26.83
C SER A 714 14.97 -0.79 -27.13
N PHE A 715 15.16 -1.59 -26.10
CA PHE A 715 14.94 -3.03 -26.21
C PHE A 715 13.45 -3.31 -26.24
N SER A 716 12.97 -3.73 -27.41
CA SER A 716 11.53 -3.84 -27.66
C SER A 716 11.13 -5.25 -28.04
N LEU A 717 10.14 -5.81 -27.35
CA LEU A 717 9.43 -7.03 -27.74
C LEU A 717 8.06 -6.63 -28.26
N PHE A 718 7.82 -6.87 -29.56
CA PHE A 718 6.65 -6.40 -30.26
C PHE A 718 5.85 -7.58 -30.79
N ALA A 719 4.79 -7.95 -30.10
CA ALA A 719 3.89 -9.01 -30.54
C ALA A 719 2.85 -8.46 -31.52
N THR A 720 2.67 -9.09 -32.63
CA THR A 720 1.77 -8.64 -33.69
C THR A 720 1.08 -9.80 -34.42
N HIS A 721 -0.08 -9.48 -35.01
CA HIS A 721 -0.77 -10.32 -35.97
C HIS A 721 -0.64 -9.83 -37.43
N TYR A 722 -0.02 -8.66 -37.59
CA TYR A 722 0.27 -8.14 -38.93
C TYR A 722 1.50 -8.84 -39.50
N PHE A 723 1.29 -9.70 -40.49
CA PHE A 723 2.40 -10.40 -41.17
C PHE A 723 3.30 -9.44 -41.93
N GLU A 724 2.78 -8.32 -42.37
CA GLU A 724 3.51 -7.31 -43.12
C GLU A 724 4.65 -6.70 -42.29
N LEU A 725 4.52 -6.63 -40.95
CA LEU A 725 5.61 -6.20 -40.07
C LEU A 725 6.81 -7.16 -40.09
N THR A 726 6.63 -8.42 -40.48
CA THR A 726 7.73 -9.38 -40.54
C THR A 726 8.77 -9.06 -41.64
N TYR A 727 8.48 -8.10 -42.52
CA TYR A 727 9.44 -7.58 -43.48
C TYR A 727 10.34 -6.48 -42.91
N LEU A 728 10.04 -5.94 -41.70
CA LEU A 728 10.84 -4.87 -41.07
C LEU A 728 12.32 -5.26 -40.90
N PRO A 729 12.72 -6.51 -40.55
CA PRO A 729 14.11 -6.91 -40.43
C PRO A 729 14.87 -6.90 -41.79
N GLU A 730 14.19 -6.96 -42.91
CA GLU A 730 14.83 -6.84 -44.25
C GLU A 730 15.35 -5.41 -44.47
N ALA A 731 14.65 -4.41 -43.93
CA ALA A 731 15.05 -3.01 -43.99
C ALA A 731 15.95 -2.57 -42.83
N HIS A 732 15.84 -3.23 -41.67
CA HIS A 732 16.50 -2.81 -40.42
C HIS A 732 17.21 -3.99 -39.76
N ALA A 733 18.53 -4.05 -39.85
CA ALA A 733 19.36 -5.11 -39.28
C ALA A 733 19.27 -5.29 -37.78
N ALA A 734 18.80 -4.27 -37.03
CA ALA A 734 18.60 -4.37 -35.61
C ALA A 734 17.20 -4.88 -35.17
N ALA A 735 16.36 -5.29 -36.10
CA ALA A 735 15.13 -6.01 -35.88
C ALA A 735 15.30 -7.51 -36.20
N VAL A 736 14.63 -8.35 -35.47
CA VAL A 736 14.63 -9.81 -35.62
C VAL A 736 13.22 -10.38 -35.55
N ASN A 737 12.91 -11.31 -36.43
CA ASN A 737 11.67 -12.07 -36.37
C ASN A 737 11.82 -13.31 -35.51
N MET A 738 10.89 -13.49 -34.59
CA MET A 738 10.74 -14.70 -33.79
C MET A 738 9.29 -15.16 -33.80
N HIS A 739 9.05 -16.44 -33.66
CA HIS A 739 7.69 -16.93 -33.55
C HIS A 739 7.51 -18.00 -32.49
N LEU A 740 6.29 -18.10 -31.97
CA LEU A 740 5.90 -19.20 -31.11
C LEU A 740 5.39 -20.37 -31.90
N SER A 741 6.02 -21.51 -31.70
CA SER A 741 5.79 -22.73 -32.47
C SER A 741 4.47 -23.40 -32.10
N ALA A 742 3.74 -23.88 -33.11
CA ALA A 742 2.61 -24.76 -32.95
C ALA A 742 2.73 -25.92 -33.97
N LEU A 743 2.38 -27.12 -33.54
CA LEU A 743 2.37 -28.31 -34.41
C LEU A 743 0.92 -28.73 -34.68
N GLU A 744 0.64 -29.00 -35.95
CA GLU A 744 -0.59 -29.65 -36.36
C GLU A 744 -0.42 -31.19 -36.24
N GLN A 745 -1.12 -31.81 -35.30
CA GLN A 745 -1.11 -33.25 -35.08
C GLN A 745 -2.48 -33.84 -35.52
N GLY A 746 -2.57 -34.24 -36.75
CA GLY A 746 -3.79 -34.76 -37.38
C GLY A 746 -4.89 -33.70 -37.49
N ARG A 747 -5.88 -33.71 -36.58
CA ARG A 747 -6.98 -32.74 -36.57
C ARG A 747 -6.85 -31.67 -35.47
N ASP A 748 -5.84 -31.75 -34.63
CA ASP A 748 -5.67 -30.88 -33.48
C ASP A 748 -4.37 -30.05 -33.54
N ILE A 749 -4.30 -28.94 -32.86
CA ILE A 749 -3.11 -28.11 -32.71
C ILE A 749 -2.57 -28.27 -31.30
N VAL A 750 -1.27 -28.51 -31.24
CA VAL A 750 -0.50 -28.49 -30.00
C VAL A 750 0.39 -27.26 -30.01
N PHE A 751 0.20 -26.36 -29.03
CA PHE A 751 1.07 -25.21 -28.83
C PHE A 751 2.30 -25.68 -28.06
N LEU A 752 3.47 -25.52 -28.66
CA LEU A 752 4.74 -25.91 -28.01
C LEU A 752 5.24 -24.88 -27.01
N HIS A 753 4.71 -23.65 -27.05
CA HIS A 753 5.15 -22.51 -26.24
C HIS A 753 6.65 -22.21 -26.35
N GLN A 754 7.30 -22.68 -27.42
CA GLN A 754 8.71 -22.51 -27.69
C GLN A 754 8.92 -21.40 -28.72
N ILE A 755 9.84 -20.48 -28.43
CA ILE A 755 10.26 -19.44 -29.35
C ILE A 755 11.30 -19.99 -30.34
N GLN A 756 11.10 -19.69 -31.62
CA GLN A 756 11.99 -20.06 -32.72
C GLN A 756 12.29 -18.85 -33.60
N PRO A 757 13.48 -18.82 -34.24
CA PRO A 757 13.84 -17.78 -35.20
C PRO A 757 12.93 -17.79 -36.45
N GLY A 758 12.75 -16.60 -37.03
CA GLY A 758 11.94 -16.39 -38.22
C GLY A 758 10.47 -16.06 -37.93
N PRO A 759 9.69 -15.65 -38.94
CA PRO A 759 8.27 -15.36 -38.81
C PRO A 759 7.45 -16.66 -38.76
N ALA A 760 6.25 -16.60 -38.17
CA ALA A 760 5.31 -17.71 -38.17
C ALA A 760 4.87 -18.03 -39.62
N GLY A 761 4.90 -19.31 -40.01
CA GLY A 761 4.58 -19.72 -41.37
C GLY A 761 3.10 -19.66 -41.76
N LYS A 762 2.18 -19.62 -40.78
CA LYS A 762 0.72 -19.61 -40.97
C LYS A 762 -0.02 -18.93 -39.83
N SER A 763 -1.24 -18.44 -40.13
CA SER A 763 -2.17 -18.02 -39.05
C SER A 763 -2.95 -19.26 -38.57
N TYR A 764 -3.10 -19.39 -37.24
CA TYR A 764 -3.78 -20.52 -36.60
C TYR A 764 -5.21 -20.16 -36.12
N GLY A 765 -5.77 -19.03 -36.57
CA GLY A 765 -7.05 -18.52 -36.09
C GLY A 765 -8.23 -19.49 -36.28
N ILE A 766 -8.32 -20.15 -37.44
CA ILE A 766 -9.39 -21.14 -37.75
C ILE A 766 -9.23 -22.38 -36.86
N ALA A 767 -8.01 -22.78 -36.61
CA ALA A 767 -7.75 -23.94 -35.80
C ALA A 767 -8.03 -23.66 -34.28
N VAL A 768 -7.75 -22.49 -33.80
CA VAL A 768 -8.18 -22.02 -32.46
C VAL A 768 -9.70 -21.94 -32.36
N ALA A 769 -10.36 -21.45 -33.42
CA ALA A 769 -11.83 -21.41 -33.48
C ALA A 769 -12.45 -22.82 -33.40
N LYS A 770 -11.77 -23.83 -33.99
CA LYS A 770 -12.16 -25.24 -33.88
C LYS A 770 -12.04 -25.76 -32.45
N LEU A 771 -10.92 -25.45 -31.76
CA LEU A 771 -10.73 -25.79 -30.34
C LEU A 771 -11.78 -25.13 -29.44
N ALA A 772 -12.21 -23.92 -29.78
CA ALA A 772 -13.29 -23.21 -29.11
C ALA A 772 -14.70 -23.77 -29.39
N GLY A 773 -14.83 -24.81 -30.25
CA GLY A 773 -16.09 -25.49 -30.51
C GLY A 773 -16.97 -24.85 -31.60
N LEU A 774 -16.42 -24.02 -32.49
CA LEU A 774 -17.21 -23.47 -33.61
C LEU A 774 -17.76 -24.59 -34.50
N PRO A 775 -19.00 -24.44 -35.04
CA PRO A 775 -19.61 -25.44 -35.92
C PRO A 775 -18.75 -25.74 -37.15
N VAL A 776 -18.63 -27.01 -37.52
CA VAL A 776 -17.79 -27.49 -38.63
C VAL A 776 -18.13 -26.80 -39.96
N ARG A 777 -19.43 -26.48 -40.20
CA ARG A 777 -19.86 -25.74 -41.39
C ARG A 777 -19.26 -24.33 -41.47
N ALA A 778 -19.22 -23.62 -40.32
CA ALA A 778 -18.64 -22.28 -40.22
C ALA A 778 -17.12 -22.33 -40.43
N LEU A 779 -16.44 -23.35 -39.85
CA LEU A 779 -14.99 -23.55 -40.02
C LEU A 779 -14.62 -23.84 -41.50
N LYS A 780 -15.40 -24.67 -42.21
CA LYS A 780 -15.19 -24.93 -43.62
C LYS A 780 -15.40 -23.70 -44.51
N ALA A 781 -16.42 -22.89 -44.18
CA ALA A 781 -16.65 -21.63 -44.86
C ALA A 781 -15.49 -20.63 -44.62
N ALA A 782 -15.05 -20.50 -43.36
CA ALA A 782 -13.93 -19.65 -43.01
C ALA A 782 -12.62 -20.04 -43.73
N GLN A 783 -12.33 -21.36 -43.81
CA GLN A 783 -11.15 -21.88 -44.53
C GLN A 783 -11.23 -21.56 -46.02
N LYS A 784 -12.43 -21.68 -46.64
CA LYS A 784 -12.61 -21.35 -48.07
C LYS A 784 -12.39 -19.86 -48.33
N HIS A 785 -12.88 -18.99 -47.43
CA HIS A 785 -12.67 -17.55 -47.51
C HIS A 785 -11.21 -17.15 -47.30
N LEU A 786 -10.52 -17.78 -46.31
CA LEU A 786 -9.10 -17.54 -46.07
C LEU A 786 -8.25 -17.87 -47.29
N ASN A 787 -8.44 -19.07 -47.86
CA ASN A 787 -7.75 -19.47 -49.11
C ASN A 787 -8.01 -18.51 -50.28
N GLY A 788 -9.23 -17.95 -50.37
CA GLY A 788 -9.57 -16.93 -51.35
C GLY A 788 -8.81 -15.61 -51.13
N LEU A 789 -8.71 -15.15 -49.89
CA LEU A 789 -7.99 -13.94 -49.55
C LEU A 789 -6.47 -14.10 -49.75
N GLU A 790 -5.90 -15.24 -49.34
CA GLU A 790 -4.47 -15.55 -49.56
C GLU A 790 -4.11 -15.60 -51.06
N ASN A 791 -4.96 -16.17 -51.87
CA ASN A 791 -4.76 -16.20 -53.34
C ASN A 791 -4.86 -14.80 -53.96
N GLN A 792 -5.78 -13.93 -53.47
CA GLN A 792 -5.88 -12.54 -53.91
C GLN A 792 -4.65 -11.73 -53.47
N ALA A 793 -4.17 -11.90 -52.27
CA ALA A 793 -2.97 -11.26 -51.75
C ALA A 793 -1.73 -11.71 -52.53
N ALA A 794 -1.63 -13.00 -52.91
CA ALA A 794 -0.54 -13.51 -53.72
C ALA A 794 -0.59 -12.97 -55.16
N ALA A 795 -1.80 -12.76 -55.74
CA ALA A 795 -1.97 -12.17 -57.07
C ALA A 795 -1.70 -10.66 -57.12
N ASN A 796 -1.92 -9.95 -56.01
CA ASN A 796 -1.72 -8.49 -55.92
C ASN A 796 -0.34 -8.11 -55.34
N ARG A 797 0.62 -9.02 -55.27
CA ARG A 797 2.01 -8.74 -54.81
C ARG A 797 2.74 -7.58 -55.49
N PRO A 798 2.46 -7.15 -56.77
CA PRO A 798 3.09 -5.94 -57.31
C PRO A 798 2.63 -4.63 -56.64
N GLN A 799 1.51 -4.64 -55.90
CA GLN A 799 0.91 -3.41 -55.37
C GLN A 799 1.16 -3.19 -53.88
N LEU A 800 1.79 -4.15 -53.18
CA LEU A 800 2.20 -4.00 -51.74
C LEU A 800 3.60 -3.47 -51.59
N ASP A 801 4.28 -3.13 -52.66
CA ASP A 801 5.60 -2.46 -52.68
C ASP A 801 5.50 -0.92 -52.49
N ILE A 802 4.41 -0.48 -51.85
CA ILE A 802 4.23 0.96 -51.54
C ILE A 802 5.29 1.44 -50.55
N PHE A 803 5.96 0.56 -49.82
CA PHE A 803 6.99 0.90 -48.86
C PHE A 803 8.43 0.68 -49.33
N SER A 804 8.67 0.06 -50.50
CA SER A 804 10.02 -0.27 -50.98
C SER A 804 10.64 0.77 -51.93
N THR A 805 9.92 1.84 -52.25
CA THR A 805 10.46 2.91 -53.11
C THR A 805 10.31 4.30 -52.45
N MET A 806 11.00 4.51 -51.34
CA MET A 806 11.47 5.86 -51.06
C MET A 806 12.94 5.99 -51.51
N PRO A 807 13.28 6.90 -52.38
CA PRO A 807 14.66 7.15 -52.78
C PRO A 807 15.42 7.63 -51.53
N SER A 808 16.58 7.01 -51.26
CA SER A 808 17.56 7.56 -50.34
C SER A 808 18.16 8.85 -50.92
N GLU A 809 17.53 9.97 -50.64
CA GLU A 809 18.20 11.25 -50.79
C GLU A 809 19.13 11.51 -49.60
N LYS A 810 20.41 11.47 -49.86
CA LYS A 810 21.44 12.00 -48.99
C LYS A 810 21.33 13.53 -49.01
N GLY A 811 21.22 14.10 -47.86
CA GLY A 811 21.54 15.49 -47.64
C GLY A 811 20.44 16.34 -47.03
N ASP A 812 20.81 16.93 -45.94
CA ASP A 812 20.22 18.03 -45.19
C ASP A 812 19.10 17.68 -44.20
N GLU A 813 19.47 17.76 -42.93
CA GLU A 813 18.55 17.79 -41.80
C GLU A 813 17.58 18.98 -41.95
N PRO A 814 16.27 18.74 -42.00
CA PRO A 814 15.31 19.78 -41.64
C PRO A 814 14.88 19.60 -40.20
N ASN A 815 15.11 20.64 -39.46
CA ASN A 815 14.51 20.97 -38.19
C ASN A 815 13.01 20.61 -38.20
N VAL A 816 12.60 19.58 -37.50
CA VAL A 816 11.19 19.21 -37.38
C VAL A 816 10.60 20.00 -36.24
N ASP A 817 10.34 21.27 -36.44
CA ASP A 817 9.26 21.98 -35.79
C ASP A 817 7.92 21.48 -36.37
N CYS A 818 6.97 21.19 -35.49
CA CYS A 818 5.59 20.80 -35.78
C CYS A 818 5.07 21.32 -37.13
N PHE A 819 5.07 20.49 -38.18
CA PHE A 819 4.23 20.69 -39.33
C PHE A 819 2.93 19.85 -39.18
N VAL A 820 1.98 20.33 -38.38
CA VAL A 820 0.57 20.24 -38.77
C VAL A 820 0.43 21.12 -40.01
N ASP A 821 -0.12 20.56 -41.06
CA ASP A 821 -0.20 21.13 -42.38
C ASP A 821 -0.78 22.56 -42.39
N LYS A 822 0.09 23.59 -42.31
CA LYS A 822 -0.28 24.99 -42.52
C LYS A 822 -0.67 25.27 -43.98
N ALA A 823 -0.50 24.34 -44.89
CA ALA A 823 -0.89 24.46 -46.29
C ALA A 823 -2.37 24.20 -46.51
N GLU A 824 -2.94 23.17 -45.87
CA GLU A 824 -4.37 22.88 -45.96
C GLU A 824 -5.21 23.87 -45.14
N GLU A 825 -4.74 24.29 -43.96
CA GLU A 825 -5.38 25.36 -43.17
C GLU A 825 -5.41 26.69 -43.92
N LYS A 826 -4.34 27.09 -44.53
CA LYS A 826 -4.29 28.35 -45.37
C LYS A 826 -5.17 28.26 -46.61
N HIS A 827 -5.29 27.11 -47.24
CA HIS A 827 -6.15 26.92 -48.40
C HIS A 827 -7.63 26.94 -47.98
N PHE A 828 -7.95 26.34 -46.82
CA PHE A 828 -9.27 26.36 -46.24
C PHE A 828 -9.70 27.73 -45.73
N GLU A 829 -8.82 28.44 -45.01
CA GLU A 829 -9.06 29.85 -44.61
C GLU A 829 -9.27 30.72 -45.81
N GLY A 830 -8.58 30.49 -46.92
CA GLY A 830 -8.77 31.24 -48.18
C GLY A 830 -10.12 30.97 -48.83
N ILE A 831 -10.63 29.75 -48.85
CA ILE A 831 -11.92 29.37 -49.41
C ILE A 831 -13.08 29.91 -48.52
N LEU A 832 -12.95 29.81 -47.20
CA LEU A 832 -13.91 30.30 -46.28
C LEU A 832 -13.98 31.84 -46.25
N ALA A 833 -12.84 32.50 -46.32
CA ALA A 833 -12.72 33.96 -46.42
C ALA A 833 -13.34 34.46 -47.71
N ALA A 834 -13.07 33.85 -48.84
CA ALA A 834 -13.65 34.23 -50.15
C ALA A 834 -15.19 33.97 -50.19
N ALA A 835 -15.70 32.96 -49.51
CA ALA A 835 -17.13 32.70 -49.38
C ALA A 835 -17.84 33.71 -48.48
N LEU A 836 -17.16 34.20 -47.45
CA LEU A 836 -17.65 35.25 -46.53
C LEU A 836 -17.55 36.66 -47.16
N GLU A 837 -16.46 36.99 -47.91
CA GLU A 837 -16.30 38.29 -48.59
C GLU A 837 -17.34 38.54 -49.66
N ASN A 838 -17.85 37.48 -50.30
CA ASN A 838 -18.91 37.61 -51.33
C ASN A 838 -20.31 37.61 -50.76
N LEU A 839 -20.48 37.62 -49.46
CA LEU A 839 -21.77 37.53 -48.79
C LEU A 839 -22.14 38.90 -48.18
N ASP A 840 -23.18 39.56 -48.75
CA ASP A 840 -23.71 40.80 -48.19
C ASP A 840 -24.92 40.48 -47.28
N PRO A 841 -24.71 40.50 -45.96
CA PRO A 841 -25.73 40.11 -44.98
C PRO A 841 -27.01 40.98 -45.02
N ASP A 842 -26.88 42.22 -45.43
CA ASP A 842 -27.97 43.21 -45.47
C ASP A 842 -28.89 43.04 -46.68
N SER A 843 -28.45 42.28 -47.68
CA SER A 843 -29.21 41.98 -48.91
C SER A 843 -30.01 40.66 -48.82
N LEU A 844 -29.81 39.85 -47.77
CA LEU A 844 -30.39 38.53 -47.63
C LEU A 844 -31.71 38.53 -46.83
N THR A 845 -32.72 37.84 -47.34
CA THR A 845 -33.91 37.53 -46.52
C THR A 845 -33.56 36.50 -45.43
N PRO A 846 -34.28 36.39 -44.31
CA PRO A 846 -34.02 35.47 -43.22
C PRO A 846 -33.90 33.99 -43.67
N ARG A 847 -34.62 33.61 -44.74
CA ARG A 847 -34.58 32.28 -45.27
C ARG A 847 -33.33 32.01 -46.13
N GLU A 848 -32.86 33.00 -46.84
CA GLU A 848 -31.63 32.93 -47.63
C GLU A 848 -30.40 32.98 -46.69
N ALA A 849 -30.43 33.80 -45.64
CA ALA A 849 -29.37 33.80 -44.62
C ALA A 849 -29.23 32.43 -43.93
N LEU A 850 -30.33 31.75 -43.61
CA LEU A 850 -30.29 30.41 -43.04
C LEU A 850 -29.74 29.37 -44.02
N SER A 851 -30.06 29.48 -45.32
CA SER A 851 -29.54 28.59 -46.37
C SER A 851 -28.04 28.80 -46.56
N GLU A 852 -27.53 30.03 -46.52
CA GLU A 852 -26.12 30.34 -46.60
C GLU A 852 -25.35 29.88 -45.36
N LEU A 853 -25.93 29.97 -44.16
CA LEU A 853 -25.33 29.39 -42.98
C LEU A 853 -25.20 27.88 -43.07
N TYR A 854 -26.17 27.17 -43.62
CA TYR A 854 -26.05 25.73 -43.88
C TYR A 854 -24.99 25.44 -44.92
N ARG A 855 -24.88 26.23 -45.99
CA ARG A 855 -23.83 26.10 -47.01
C ARG A 855 -22.41 26.28 -46.43
N LEU A 856 -22.21 27.28 -45.62
CA LEU A 856 -20.94 27.52 -44.92
C LEU A 856 -20.59 26.37 -43.95
N LYS A 857 -21.60 25.87 -43.23
CA LYS A 857 -21.46 24.73 -42.33
C LYS A 857 -21.06 23.43 -43.07
N ASP A 858 -21.62 23.22 -44.24
CA ASP A 858 -21.30 22.03 -45.06
C ASP A 858 -19.92 22.17 -45.73
N LEU A 859 -19.49 23.39 -46.09
CA LEU A 859 -18.11 23.68 -46.49
C LEU A 859 -17.11 23.33 -45.35
N CYS A 860 -17.42 23.70 -44.10
CA CYS A 860 -16.63 23.34 -42.95
C CYS A 860 -16.58 21.80 -42.71
N LYS A 861 -17.63 21.07 -43.05
CA LYS A 861 -17.66 19.60 -42.88
C LYS A 861 -17.00 18.82 -44.01
N SER A 862 -16.88 19.39 -45.20
CA SER A 862 -16.27 18.71 -46.34
C SER A 862 -14.74 18.66 -46.31
N VAL A 863 -14.12 19.28 -45.31
CA VAL A 863 -12.66 19.37 -45.11
C VAL A 863 -12.22 18.86 -43.73
N SER A 864 -13.14 18.53 -42.85
CA SER A 864 -12.88 17.75 -41.63
C SER A 864 -13.22 16.27 -41.88
#